data_79210bcbb9766a8a2cbb7cf16579baec
#
_entry.id   79210bcbb9766a8a2cbb7cf16579baec
#
_cell.length_a   1.000
_cell.length_b   1.000
_cell.length_c   1.000
_cell.angle_alpha   90.00
_cell.angle_beta   90.00
_cell.angle_gamma   90.00
#
_symmetry.space_group_name_H-M   'P 1'
#
loop_
_entity.id
_entity.type
_entity.pdbx_description
1 polymer ?
#
loop_
_entity_poly.entity_id
_entity_poly.type
_entity_poly.pdbx_seq_one_letter_code
_entity_poly.pdbx_strand_id
1 'polypeptide(L)'
;MEEIPALYPTEQEFKNPIDFLSNPHIKRLGVRYGMVKVVPPNGFCPPLSIDMENFTFQPRIQNLENLDLKNRCRLFFMKQLNNFKRSVKDPSKLILREPYTIVEYSDSTHASEILKKKVYFYDVFSELIKDNRTLTDTTQSFRRKLKFRDISQLRGDSSLWRTISKKFNVPIGLLKEIFEKYIASYYIFLHSLNENVHTALHADQYPKSLLSDDEDDFDLGPDSNSGSDFEEDDDDACIVCRKTNDPKRTILCDSCDKPFHIYCLSPPLERVPSGDWICNTCIVGNGYYGFTQDTHDYSLPEFQEYCKHQNSRLLPARKLSIDELEEMFWSLVTKNRRSSLTTVKYGADIHNELPGQITGFPTREFIPKNINGDELKDYLKYCDHPMNLTNLPMAHNSLLPLFKRNISGMTIPWIYIGSLFSTFCWHMEDQYTLSANYQHEGDPKVWYSIPESGCTKFNDLLNDMSPDLFIKQPDLLHQLVTLISPYDSNFKKSGIPVYKAVQKPNEYIITFPKCYHAGFNTGYNFNEAVNFTIDFWLPYGFGAITDYKLTQKACVFDMFDLMINVLDKYNKDTLLFNDAFVRQCYSSLIVFYNTELKRIRKIQAIVPRTTLLEVHTDPNDEDEEYDIFCSQCKTICSIAFVLRKNNSDSIRTYKRHKKNHLSTRQWNELSTTDSKVSILCTQDYLKSIQNLNNSDGEEPYIDDELYFTKSLKDIDSLIKQVGVKLDR
;
A
#
# COMPACT_ATOMS: atom_id res chain seq x y z
N MET A 1 -12.96 -24.95 3.66
CA MET A 1 -12.17 -24.19 2.66
C MET A 1 -11.19 -25.20 2.05
N GLU A 2 -10.98 -25.15 0.72
CA GLU A 2 -10.03 -26.04 0.05
C GLU A 2 -8.59 -25.63 0.42
N GLU A 3 -7.71 -26.63 0.66
CA GLU A 3 -6.31 -26.36 0.94
C GLU A 3 -5.50 -26.23 -0.35
N ILE A 4 -4.46 -25.39 -0.30
CA ILE A 4 -3.51 -25.24 -1.41
C ILE A 4 -2.69 -26.53 -1.59
N PRO A 5 -2.14 -26.78 -2.81
CA PRO A 5 -1.28 -27.94 -3.03
C PRO A 5 0.06 -27.81 -2.28
N ALA A 6 0.53 -28.94 -1.75
CA ALA A 6 1.87 -29.10 -1.22
C ALA A 6 2.76 -29.76 -2.28
N LEU A 7 3.95 -29.20 -2.49
CA LEU A 7 4.96 -29.68 -3.42
C LEU A 7 6.13 -30.30 -2.65
N TYR A 8 6.65 -31.40 -3.15
CA TYR A 8 7.73 -32.16 -2.55
C TYR A 8 8.88 -32.30 -3.57
N PRO A 9 9.73 -31.28 -3.72
CA PRO A 9 10.83 -31.32 -4.66
C PRO A 9 11.87 -32.38 -4.28
N THR A 10 12.53 -32.96 -5.27
CA THR A 10 13.76 -33.72 -5.07
C THR A 10 14.88 -32.77 -4.65
N GLU A 11 16.01 -33.34 -4.10
CA GLU A 11 17.16 -32.51 -3.76
C GLU A 11 17.70 -31.70 -4.95
N GLN A 12 17.67 -32.29 -6.16
CA GLN A 12 18.12 -31.60 -7.38
C GLN A 12 17.21 -30.45 -7.78
N GLU A 13 15.90 -30.65 -7.72
CA GLU A 13 14.91 -29.60 -8.00
C GLU A 13 15.01 -28.48 -6.96
N PHE A 14 15.22 -28.82 -5.70
CA PHE A 14 15.32 -27.89 -4.59
C PHE A 14 16.60 -27.03 -4.64
N LYS A 15 17.65 -27.50 -5.32
CA LYS A 15 18.87 -26.73 -5.62
C LYS A 15 18.71 -25.81 -6.83
N ASN A 16 17.63 -25.93 -7.60
CA ASN A 16 17.30 -25.08 -8.76
C ASN A 16 15.89 -24.51 -8.62
N PRO A 17 15.63 -23.65 -7.61
CA PRO A 17 14.29 -23.25 -7.23
C PRO A 17 13.55 -22.49 -8.34
N ILE A 18 14.23 -21.65 -9.12
CA ILE A 18 13.61 -20.87 -10.20
C ILE A 18 13.13 -21.81 -11.31
N ASP A 19 13.95 -22.79 -11.72
CA ASP A 19 13.58 -23.77 -12.74
C ASP A 19 12.44 -24.69 -12.24
N PHE A 20 12.51 -25.12 -10.97
CA PHE A 20 11.47 -25.93 -10.35
C PHE A 20 10.12 -25.18 -10.36
N LEU A 21 10.07 -23.94 -9.88
CA LEU A 21 8.87 -23.14 -9.84
C LEU A 21 8.40 -22.69 -11.23
N SER A 22 9.32 -22.66 -12.22
CA SER A 22 9.01 -22.38 -13.61
C SER A 22 8.39 -23.57 -14.36
N ASN A 23 8.31 -24.75 -13.74
CA ASN A 23 7.63 -25.90 -14.31
C ASN A 23 6.17 -25.56 -14.69
N PRO A 24 5.73 -25.85 -15.93
CA PRO A 24 4.37 -25.52 -16.38
C PRO A 24 3.24 -26.07 -15.52
N HIS A 25 3.46 -27.24 -14.86
CA HIS A 25 2.48 -27.79 -13.94
C HIS A 25 2.37 -26.94 -12.66
N ILE A 26 3.50 -26.59 -12.08
CA ILE A 26 3.58 -25.77 -10.85
C ILE A 26 3.02 -24.35 -11.12
N LYS A 27 3.37 -23.76 -12.26
CA LYS A 27 2.78 -22.46 -12.68
C LYS A 27 1.25 -22.53 -12.73
N ARG A 28 0.67 -23.59 -13.31
CA ARG A 28 -0.80 -23.78 -13.32
C ARG A 28 -1.39 -23.90 -11.92
N LEU A 29 -0.73 -24.59 -11.00
CA LEU A 29 -1.16 -24.68 -9.61
C LEU A 29 -1.10 -23.31 -8.94
N GLY A 30 0.00 -22.59 -9.08
CA GLY A 30 0.17 -21.23 -8.55
C GLY A 30 -0.90 -20.25 -9.06
N VAL A 31 -1.18 -20.26 -10.36
CA VAL A 31 -2.25 -19.43 -10.94
C VAL A 31 -3.65 -19.82 -10.40
N ARG A 32 -3.90 -21.11 -10.24
CA ARG A 32 -5.20 -21.60 -9.77
C ARG A 32 -5.46 -21.28 -8.30
N TYR A 33 -4.46 -21.50 -7.45
CA TYR A 33 -4.60 -21.38 -5.99
C TYR A 33 -4.06 -20.06 -5.42
N GLY A 34 -3.31 -19.29 -6.22
CA GLY A 34 -2.63 -18.07 -5.82
C GLY A 34 -1.33 -18.31 -5.05
N MET A 35 -1.18 -19.45 -4.40
CA MET A 35 0.04 -19.87 -3.69
C MET A 35 0.20 -21.37 -3.70
N VAL A 36 1.42 -21.83 -3.42
CA VAL A 36 1.75 -23.24 -3.18
C VAL A 36 2.60 -23.39 -1.93
N LYS A 37 2.50 -24.54 -1.27
CA LYS A 37 3.39 -24.90 -0.17
C LYS A 37 4.52 -25.76 -0.72
N VAL A 38 5.77 -25.50 -0.32
CA VAL A 38 6.93 -26.31 -0.65
C VAL A 38 7.46 -26.93 0.64
N VAL A 39 7.47 -28.25 0.69
CA VAL A 39 8.04 -29.03 1.77
C VAL A 39 9.44 -29.46 1.35
N PRO A 40 10.50 -28.98 2.01
CA PRO A 40 11.86 -29.30 1.65
C PRO A 40 12.16 -30.81 1.67
N PRO A 41 13.14 -31.28 0.90
CA PRO A 41 13.63 -32.68 0.99
C PRO A 41 14.12 -33.04 2.40
N ASN A 42 14.05 -34.32 2.72
CA ASN A 42 14.57 -34.81 4.00
C ASN A 42 16.05 -34.41 4.20
N GLY A 43 16.36 -33.90 5.38
CA GLY A 43 17.73 -33.45 5.72
C GLY A 43 17.98 -31.95 5.43
N PHE A 44 17.04 -31.22 4.85
CA PHE A 44 17.10 -29.75 4.82
C PHE A 44 16.50 -29.23 6.13
N CYS A 45 17.33 -28.73 7.01
CA CYS A 45 16.91 -28.12 8.28
C CYS A 45 17.99 -27.11 8.72
N PRO A 46 18.02 -25.92 8.11
CA PRO A 46 18.99 -24.90 8.45
C PRO A 46 18.78 -24.47 9.91
N PRO A 47 19.86 -24.34 10.70
CA PRO A 47 19.76 -23.81 12.05
C PRO A 47 19.33 -22.34 12.00
N LEU A 48 18.52 -21.89 12.98
CA LEU A 48 18.24 -20.48 13.16
C LEU A 48 19.54 -19.76 13.54
N SER A 49 19.97 -18.83 12.68
CA SER A 49 21.26 -18.15 12.77
C SER A 49 21.06 -16.65 13.06
N ILE A 50 20.74 -16.35 14.31
CA ILE A 50 20.53 -14.98 14.80
C ILE A 50 21.55 -14.68 15.90
N ASP A 51 22.04 -13.44 15.93
CA ASP A 51 22.84 -12.91 17.05
C ASP A 51 21.93 -12.67 18.26
N MET A 52 21.76 -13.69 19.07
CA MET A 52 20.86 -13.68 20.23
C MET A 52 21.21 -12.62 21.28
N GLU A 53 22.44 -12.09 21.28
CA GLU A 53 22.91 -11.09 22.23
C GLU A 53 22.52 -9.67 21.81
N ASN A 54 22.49 -9.40 20.50
CA ASN A 54 22.30 -8.05 19.97
C ASN A 54 21.03 -7.87 19.11
N PHE A 55 20.36 -8.95 18.76
CA PHE A 55 19.13 -8.86 17.97
C PHE A 55 17.98 -8.30 18.81
N THR A 56 17.50 -7.13 18.44
CA THR A 56 16.31 -6.48 19.03
C THR A 56 15.36 -5.98 17.93
N PHE A 57 14.10 -5.77 18.28
CA PHE A 57 13.09 -5.24 17.39
C PHE A 57 11.93 -4.61 18.14
N GLN A 58 11.24 -3.67 17.50
CA GLN A 58 10.00 -3.07 17.99
C GLN A 58 8.81 -3.71 17.29
N PRO A 59 7.92 -4.40 18.01
CA PRO A 59 6.74 -4.99 17.40
C PRO A 59 5.66 -3.94 17.12
N ARG A 60 4.88 -4.16 16.07
CA ARG A 60 3.63 -3.42 15.80
C ARG A 60 2.54 -3.87 16.77
N ILE A 61 1.79 -2.90 17.30
CA ILE A 61 0.63 -3.15 18.14
C ILE A 61 -0.62 -3.25 17.25
N GLN A 62 -1.33 -4.36 17.31
CA GLN A 62 -2.52 -4.62 16.51
C GLN A 62 -3.73 -4.78 17.42
N ASN A 63 -4.77 -3.99 17.17
CA ASN A 63 -6.09 -4.15 17.78
C ASN A 63 -6.98 -4.91 16.78
N LEU A 64 -7.21 -6.20 17.03
CA LEU A 64 -7.82 -7.12 16.05
C LEU A 64 -9.18 -6.64 15.53
N GLU A 65 -10.02 -6.11 16.41
CA GLU A 65 -11.34 -5.61 16.04
C GLU A 65 -11.29 -4.41 15.09
N ASN A 66 -10.20 -3.64 15.13
CA ASN A 66 -10.01 -2.47 14.28
C ASN A 66 -9.50 -2.83 12.89
N LEU A 67 -9.03 -4.05 12.67
CA LEU A 67 -8.57 -4.53 11.36
C LEU A 67 -9.73 -4.97 10.47
N ASP A 68 -10.89 -5.34 11.04
CA ASP A 68 -12.09 -5.64 10.25
C ASP A 68 -12.58 -4.39 9.49
N LEU A 69 -12.76 -4.52 8.17
CA LEU A 69 -13.13 -3.39 7.32
C LEU A 69 -14.42 -2.71 7.76
N LYS A 70 -15.44 -3.48 8.18
CA LYS A 70 -16.73 -2.91 8.63
C LYS A 70 -16.56 -2.12 9.92
N ASN A 71 -15.87 -2.68 10.89
CA ASN A 71 -15.63 -2.01 12.17
C ASN A 71 -14.81 -0.74 11.96
N ARG A 72 -13.78 -0.82 11.12
CA ARG A 72 -12.93 0.31 10.75
C ARG A 72 -13.75 1.47 10.15
N CYS A 73 -14.56 1.20 9.14
CA CYS A 73 -15.41 2.21 8.51
C CYS A 73 -16.37 2.86 9.51
N ARG A 74 -16.98 2.05 10.38
CA ARG A 74 -17.92 2.53 11.41
C ARG A 74 -17.26 3.44 12.43
N LEU A 75 -16.07 3.06 12.93
CA LEU A 75 -15.32 3.84 13.90
C LEU A 75 -14.78 5.14 13.28
N PHE A 76 -14.26 5.05 12.07
CA PHE A 76 -13.78 6.21 11.33
C PHE A 76 -14.90 7.22 11.06
N PHE A 77 -16.04 6.75 10.58
CA PHE A 77 -17.20 7.61 10.34
C PHE A 77 -17.71 8.28 11.63
N MET A 78 -17.71 7.58 12.75
CA MET A 78 -18.04 8.17 14.03
C MET A 78 -17.05 9.29 14.42
N LYS A 79 -15.74 9.10 14.16
CA LYS A 79 -14.73 10.15 14.38
C LYS A 79 -15.03 11.38 13.52
N GLN A 80 -15.35 11.17 12.24
CA GLN A 80 -15.74 12.25 11.33
C GLN A 80 -16.98 13.02 11.82
N LEU A 81 -18.04 12.32 12.21
CA LEU A 81 -19.24 12.93 12.79
C LEU A 81 -18.92 13.75 14.03
N ASN A 82 -18.05 13.26 14.91
CA ASN A 82 -17.64 13.98 16.11
C ASN A 82 -16.81 15.22 15.78
N ASN A 83 -15.87 15.13 14.84
CA ASN A 83 -15.08 16.28 14.38
C ASN A 83 -15.97 17.35 13.73
N PHE A 84 -16.92 16.94 12.90
CA PHE A 84 -17.90 17.86 12.32
C PHE A 84 -18.74 18.56 13.38
N LYS A 85 -19.24 17.82 14.38
CA LYS A 85 -20.03 18.41 15.49
C LYS A 85 -19.23 19.41 16.32
N ARG A 86 -17.93 19.16 16.52
CA ARG A 86 -17.04 20.12 17.18
C ARG A 86 -16.91 21.40 16.35
N SER A 87 -16.70 21.27 15.02
CA SER A 87 -16.49 22.40 14.12
C SER A 87 -17.71 23.33 14.00
N VAL A 88 -18.92 22.76 13.97
CA VAL A 88 -20.17 23.56 13.84
C VAL A 88 -20.73 24.08 15.18
N LYS A 89 -20.02 23.83 16.29
CA LYS A 89 -20.48 24.20 17.65
C LYS A 89 -21.93 23.77 17.92
N ASP A 90 -22.26 22.52 17.58
CA ASP A 90 -23.58 21.94 17.83
C ASP A 90 -23.96 22.15 19.31
N PRO A 91 -25.02 22.90 19.62
CA PRO A 91 -25.42 23.17 20.99
C PRO A 91 -25.80 21.91 21.78
N SER A 92 -26.11 20.81 21.09
CA SER A 92 -26.39 19.51 21.75
C SER A 92 -25.14 18.90 22.37
N LYS A 93 -23.92 19.32 21.99
CA LYS A 93 -22.60 18.80 22.41
C LYS A 93 -22.53 17.28 22.58
N LEU A 94 -23.41 16.55 21.93
CA LEU A 94 -23.53 15.11 22.05
C LEU A 94 -22.42 14.45 21.23
N ILE A 95 -21.24 14.31 21.83
CA ILE A 95 -20.17 13.50 21.26
C ILE A 95 -20.64 12.04 21.25
N LEU A 96 -20.65 11.46 20.06
CA LEU A 96 -21.02 10.05 19.88
C LEU A 96 -19.96 9.18 20.54
N ARG A 97 -20.40 8.33 21.46
CA ARG A 97 -19.54 7.33 22.14
C ARG A 97 -19.54 6.00 21.39
N GLU A 98 -20.63 5.70 20.67
CA GLU A 98 -20.81 4.46 19.92
C GLU A 98 -21.08 4.77 18.44
N PRO A 99 -20.63 3.92 17.50
CA PRO A 99 -20.84 4.10 16.05
C PRO A 99 -22.26 3.69 15.62
N TYR A 100 -23.15 3.39 16.56
CA TYR A 100 -24.53 2.92 16.31
C TYR A 100 -25.50 3.50 17.31
N THR A 101 -26.78 3.36 16.98
CA THR A 101 -27.89 3.53 17.95
C THR A 101 -28.70 2.24 18.04
N ILE A 102 -29.40 2.05 19.15
CA ILE A 102 -30.32 0.92 19.35
C ILE A 102 -31.71 1.42 19.03
N VAL A 103 -32.41 0.72 18.16
CA VAL A 103 -33.82 0.94 17.85
C VAL A 103 -34.65 -0.21 18.41
N GLU A 104 -35.83 0.15 18.92
CA GLU A 104 -36.83 -0.81 19.43
C GLU A 104 -38.09 -0.67 18.58
N TYR A 105 -38.59 -1.76 18.04
CA TYR A 105 -39.82 -1.79 17.25
C TYR A 105 -40.50 -3.15 17.34
N SER A 106 -41.81 -3.19 17.16
CA SER A 106 -42.58 -4.42 17.06
C SER A 106 -42.68 -4.85 15.61
N ASP A 107 -42.47 -6.15 15.35
CA ASP A 107 -42.69 -6.72 14.03
C ASP A 107 -44.20 -6.93 13.81
N SER A 108 -44.69 -6.57 12.62
CA SER A 108 -46.09 -6.74 12.24
C SER A 108 -46.54 -8.21 12.21
N THR A 109 -45.60 -9.16 12.19
CA THR A 109 -45.84 -10.60 12.21
C THR A 109 -45.89 -11.21 13.60
N HIS A 110 -45.34 -10.56 14.62
CA HIS A 110 -45.31 -10.96 16.02
C HIS A 110 -45.52 -9.74 16.93
N ALA A 111 -46.76 -9.24 17.01
CA ALA A 111 -47.12 -8.00 17.69
C ALA A 111 -46.83 -7.94 19.21
N SER A 112 -46.37 -9.02 19.82
CA SER A 112 -46.03 -9.11 21.25
C SER A 112 -44.55 -9.06 21.56
N GLU A 113 -43.65 -9.13 20.57
CA GLU A 113 -42.19 -9.06 20.79
C GLU A 113 -41.60 -7.72 20.37
N ILE A 114 -40.94 -7.03 21.32
CA ILE A 114 -40.16 -5.84 21.01
C ILE A 114 -38.77 -6.28 20.53
N LEU A 115 -38.49 -6.06 19.26
CA LEU A 115 -37.18 -6.30 18.67
C LEU A 115 -36.23 -5.14 18.99
N LYS A 116 -35.04 -5.48 19.51
CA LYS A 116 -33.95 -4.52 19.73
C LYS A 116 -32.88 -4.71 18.67
N LYS A 117 -32.55 -3.66 17.92
CA LYS A 117 -31.56 -3.74 16.84
C LYS A 117 -30.55 -2.60 16.88
N LYS A 118 -29.27 -2.96 16.67
CA LYS A 118 -28.19 -1.98 16.48
C LYS A 118 -28.22 -1.52 15.04
N VAL A 119 -28.27 -0.19 14.83
CA VAL A 119 -28.19 0.45 13.50
C VAL A 119 -26.94 1.33 13.48
N TYR A 120 -25.98 0.96 12.65
CA TYR A 120 -24.71 1.67 12.50
C TYR A 120 -24.88 2.88 11.59
N PHE A 121 -24.36 4.02 12.02
CA PHE A 121 -24.48 5.27 11.25
C PHE A 121 -23.80 5.18 9.89
N TYR A 122 -22.60 4.56 9.84
CA TYR A 122 -21.87 4.35 8.60
C TYR A 122 -22.65 3.45 7.62
N ASP A 123 -23.23 2.38 8.12
CA ASP A 123 -23.95 1.44 7.26
C ASP A 123 -25.14 2.12 6.56
N VAL A 124 -25.85 3.01 7.26
CA VAL A 124 -26.93 3.83 6.66
C VAL A 124 -26.34 4.84 5.67
N PHE A 125 -25.30 5.59 6.07
CA PHE A 125 -24.65 6.60 5.23
C PHE A 125 -24.12 6.00 3.93
N SER A 126 -23.42 4.86 3.99
CA SER A 126 -22.84 4.20 2.82
C SER A 126 -23.88 3.82 1.76
N GLU A 127 -25.10 3.40 2.16
CA GLU A 127 -26.18 3.11 1.22
C GLU A 127 -26.77 4.36 0.56
N LEU A 128 -26.69 5.51 1.23
CA LEU A 128 -27.19 6.77 0.69
C LEU A 128 -26.28 7.38 -0.38
N ILE A 129 -24.98 7.12 -0.32
CA ILE A 129 -23.97 7.67 -1.24
C ILE A 129 -23.60 6.73 -2.39
N LYS A 130 -24.05 5.49 -2.40
CA LYS A 130 -23.79 4.53 -3.49
C LYS A 130 -24.43 4.99 -4.80
N ASP A 131 -23.65 4.94 -5.88
CA ASP A 131 -24.19 5.03 -7.23
C ASP A 131 -24.57 3.62 -7.73
N ASN A 132 -25.85 3.34 -7.83
CA ASN A 132 -26.38 2.05 -8.28
C ASN A 132 -26.33 1.85 -9.81
N ARG A 133 -25.68 2.75 -10.56
CA ARG A 133 -25.50 2.52 -11.99
C ARG A 133 -24.46 1.44 -12.20
N THR A 134 -24.83 0.38 -12.89
CA THR A 134 -23.92 -0.65 -13.39
C THR A 134 -22.87 0.01 -14.28
N LEU A 135 -21.61 -0.01 -13.86
CA LEU A 135 -20.50 0.40 -14.70
C LEU A 135 -20.34 -0.64 -15.81
N THR A 136 -20.63 -0.24 -17.05
CA THR A 136 -20.43 -1.06 -18.25
C THR A 136 -18.96 -1.08 -18.71
N ASP A 137 -18.06 -0.37 -18.02
CA ASP A 137 -16.67 -0.23 -18.38
C ASP A 137 -15.78 -0.88 -17.32
N THR A 138 -15.20 -2.03 -17.67
CA THR A 138 -14.32 -2.83 -16.80
C THR A 138 -13.00 -2.13 -16.44
N THR A 139 -12.64 -1.07 -17.15
CA THR A 139 -11.41 -0.29 -16.88
C THR A 139 -11.57 0.74 -15.76
N GLN A 140 -12.80 0.99 -15.28
CA GLN A 140 -13.11 1.97 -14.23
C GLN A 140 -13.56 1.35 -12.90
N SER A 141 -13.37 0.05 -12.69
CA SER A 141 -13.85 -0.64 -11.47
C SER A 141 -13.25 -0.10 -10.17
N PHE A 142 -12.09 0.54 -10.23
CA PHE A 142 -11.41 1.15 -9.06
C PHE A 142 -11.95 2.52 -8.66
N ARG A 143 -12.81 3.18 -9.47
CA ARG A 143 -13.33 4.53 -9.21
C ARG A 143 -14.84 4.56 -9.31
N ARG A 144 -15.54 3.93 -8.39
CA ARG A 144 -16.98 4.20 -8.24
C ARG A 144 -17.18 5.65 -7.82
N LYS A 145 -17.88 6.44 -8.64
CA LYS A 145 -18.24 7.81 -8.27
C LYS A 145 -19.26 7.76 -7.13
N LEU A 146 -18.97 8.44 -6.04
CA LEU A 146 -20.00 8.71 -5.02
C LEU A 146 -21.08 9.60 -5.62
N LYS A 147 -22.32 9.32 -5.28
CA LYS A 147 -23.45 10.15 -5.68
C LYS A 147 -24.05 10.83 -4.47
N PHE A 148 -23.62 12.06 -4.22
CA PHE A 148 -24.33 12.93 -3.30
C PHE A 148 -25.55 13.50 -4.01
N ARG A 149 -26.74 13.16 -3.49
CA ARG A 149 -28.01 13.69 -3.97
C ARG A 149 -28.38 14.92 -3.16
N ASP A 150 -29.14 15.84 -3.75
CA ASP A 150 -29.76 16.92 -2.98
C ASP A 150 -30.55 16.34 -1.81
N ILE A 151 -30.49 17.01 -0.66
CA ILE A 151 -31.10 16.50 0.60
C ILE A 151 -32.62 16.37 0.49
N SER A 152 -33.30 17.23 -0.30
CA SER A 152 -34.74 17.17 -0.53
C SER A 152 -35.13 15.96 -1.37
N GLN A 153 -34.34 15.68 -2.43
CA GLN A 153 -34.50 14.48 -3.25
C GLN A 153 -34.25 13.22 -2.43
N LEU A 154 -33.21 13.22 -1.59
CA LEU A 154 -32.88 12.09 -0.73
C LEU A 154 -33.99 11.77 0.26
N ARG A 155 -34.55 12.79 0.90
CA ARG A 155 -35.69 12.65 1.83
C ARG A 155 -36.95 12.12 1.15
N GLY A 156 -37.17 12.51 -0.12
CA GLY A 156 -38.33 12.13 -0.93
C GLY A 156 -38.23 10.75 -1.60
N ASP A 157 -37.04 10.17 -1.73
CA ASP A 157 -36.81 8.91 -2.45
C ASP A 157 -37.33 7.67 -1.68
N SER A 158 -38.63 7.45 -1.80
CA SER A 158 -39.29 6.30 -1.14
C SER A 158 -38.74 4.94 -1.61
N SER A 159 -38.21 4.83 -2.84
CA SER A 159 -37.64 3.60 -3.38
C SER A 159 -36.35 3.24 -2.69
N LEU A 160 -35.46 4.21 -2.55
CA LEU A 160 -34.19 4.07 -1.84
C LEU A 160 -34.43 3.67 -0.38
N TRP A 161 -35.30 4.39 0.34
CA TRP A 161 -35.60 4.07 1.74
C TRP A 161 -36.24 2.71 1.94
N ARG A 162 -37.07 2.22 1.01
CA ARG A 162 -37.58 0.83 1.04
C ARG A 162 -36.46 -0.17 0.88
N THR A 163 -35.52 0.09 -0.02
CA THR A 163 -34.35 -0.80 -0.24
C THR A 163 -33.49 -0.89 1.03
N ILE A 164 -33.20 0.26 1.64
CA ILE A 164 -32.42 0.34 2.88
C ILE A 164 -33.17 -0.36 4.02
N SER A 165 -34.47 -0.10 4.17
CA SER A 165 -35.34 -0.75 5.17
C SER A 165 -35.32 -2.28 5.04
N LYS A 166 -35.47 -2.79 3.83
CA LYS A 166 -35.38 -4.23 3.54
C LYS A 166 -34.01 -4.79 3.92
N LYS A 167 -32.94 -4.08 3.54
CA LYS A 167 -31.56 -4.54 3.80
C LYS A 167 -31.26 -4.61 5.29
N PHE A 168 -31.70 -3.63 6.04
CA PHE A 168 -31.46 -3.58 7.49
C PHE A 168 -32.55 -4.24 8.32
N ASN A 169 -33.66 -4.63 7.71
CA ASN A 169 -34.84 -5.12 8.43
C ASN A 169 -35.23 -4.17 9.59
N VAL A 170 -35.39 -2.88 9.29
CA VAL A 170 -35.77 -1.79 10.21
C VAL A 170 -36.81 -0.92 9.54
N PRO A 171 -37.86 -0.49 10.22
CA PRO A 171 -38.89 0.39 9.67
C PRO A 171 -38.32 1.69 9.10
N ILE A 172 -38.86 2.13 7.94
CA ILE A 172 -38.39 3.32 7.23
C ILE A 172 -38.39 4.57 8.13
N GLY A 173 -39.43 4.73 8.95
CA GLY A 173 -39.56 5.87 9.86
C GLY A 173 -38.37 6.00 10.80
N LEU A 174 -37.96 4.88 11.42
CA LEU A 174 -36.81 4.85 12.33
C LEU A 174 -35.49 5.11 11.61
N LEU A 175 -35.32 4.59 10.40
CA LEU A 175 -34.12 4.87 9.60
C LEU A 175 -34.00 6.33 9.20
N LYS A 176 -35.12 6.98 8.84
CA LYS A 176 -35.16 8.41 8.54
C LYS A 176 -34.92 9.23 9.81
N GLU A 177 -35.44 8.84 10.95
CA GLU A 177 -35.15 9.50 12.24
C GLU A 177 -33.65 9.45 12.59
N ILE A 178 -33.01 8.27 12.40
CA ILE A 178 -31.56 8.11 12.61
C ILE A 178 -30.79 9.02 11.66
N PHE A 179 -31.17 9.05 10.37
CA PHE A 179 -30.54 9.91 9.39
C PHE A 179 -30.64 11.39 9.79
N GLU A 180 -31.82 11.90 10.07
CA GLU A 180 -32.02 13.31 10.46
C GLU A 180 -31.25 13.68 11.73
N LYS A 181 -31.27 12.80 12.73
CA LYS A 181 -30.67 13.10 14.03
C LYS A 181 -29.14 13.06 14.04
N TYR A 182 -28.54 12.13 13.28
CA TYR A 182 -27.11 11.86 13.41
C TYR A 182 -26.29 12.13 12.15
N ILE A 183 -26.88 12.04 10.95
CA ILE A 183 -26.16 11.98 9.68
C ILE A 183 -26.44 13.19 8.80
N ALA A 184 -27.69 13.70 8.77
CA ALA A 184 -28.15 14.68 7.78
C ALA A 184 -27.29 15.94 7.71
N SER A 185 -26.94 16.55 8.84
CA SER A 185 -26.11 17.77 8.88
C SER A 185 -24.72 17.53 8.27
N TYR A 186 -24.09 16.39 8.58
CA TYR A 186 -22.81 16.00 8.00
C TYR A 186 -22.93 15.69 6.50
N TYR A 187 -24.02 15.03 6.09
CA TYR A 187 -24.31 14.76 4.68
C TYR A 187 -24.46 16.07 3.88
N ILE A 188 -25.18 17.06 4.41
CA ILE A 188 -25.33 18.40 3.81
C ILE A 188 -23.97 19.08 3.67
N PHE A 189 -23.14 19.01 4.71
CA PHE A 189 -21.78 19.56 4.68
C PHE A 189 -20.95 18.90 3.55
N LEU A 190 -20.95 17.57 3.47
CA LEU A 190 -20.25 16.87 2.37
C LEU A 190 -20.81 17.21 0.99
N HIS A 191 -22.13 17.37 0.87
CA HIS A 191 -22.75 17.78 -0.39
C HIS A 191 -22.35 19.20 -0.80
N SER A 192 -22.23 20.13 0.15
CA SER A 192 -21.76 21.50 -0.11
C SER A 192 -20.29 21.59 -0.53
N LEU A 193 -19.48 20.62 -0.17
CA LEU A 193 -18.09 20.49 -0.61
C LEU A 193 -17.96 19.83 -1.98
N ASN A 194 -19.05 19.41 -2.63
CA ASN A 194 -19.11 18.36 -3.64
C ASN A 194 -18.24 18.56 -4.89
N GLU A 195 -17.97 19.77 -5.34
CA GLU A 195 -17.01 20.00 -6.42
C GLU A 195 -15.55 20.00 -5.92
N ASN A 196 -15.34 20.36 -4.65
CA ASN A 196 -14.04 20.40 -4.00
C ASN A 196 -13.69 19.12 -3.23
N VAL A 197 -14.65 18.23 -2.93
CA VAL A 197 -14.38 16.97 -2.20
C VAL A 197 -13.47 16.06 -3.01
N HIS A 198 -13.58 16.04 -4.33
CA HIS A 198 -12.66 15.27 -5.18
C HIS A 198 -11.26 15.86 -5.19
N THR A 199 -11.09 17.17 -5.06
CA THR A 199 -9.80 17.86 -4.95
C THR A 199 -9.25 17.86 -3.53
N ALA A 200 -10.10 17.98 -2.52
CA ALA A 200 -9.70 17.92 -1.10
C ALA A 200 -9.44 16.48 -0.60
N LEU A 201 -9.94 15.47 -1.30
CA LEU A 201 -9.70 14.06 -1.01
C LEU A 201 -8.48 13.49 -1.77
N HIS A 202 -7.93 14.22 -2.75
CA HIS A 202 -6.69 13.83 -3.39
C HIS A 202 -5.51 14.12 -2.44
N ALA A 203 -4.76 13.08 -2.16
CA ALA A 203 -3.65 13.03 -1.21
C ALA A 203 -2.45 13.97 -1.52
N ASP A 204 -2.54 14.81 -2.56
CA ASP A 204 -1.47 15.70 -3.00
C ASP A 204 -1.16 16.87 -2.03
N GLN A 205 -1.86 16.95 -0.90
CA GLN A 205 -1.66 18.00 0.10
C GLN A 205 -1.10 17.50 1.45
N TYR A 206 -0.73 16.22 1.57
CA TYR A 206 -0.11 15.72 2.78
C TYR A 206 1.38 15.47 2.58
N PRO A 207 2.25 15.95 3.50
CA PRO A 207 3.65 15.58 3.51
C PRO A 207 3.80 14.05 3.59
N LYS A 208 4.75 13.48 2.87
CA LYS A 208 5.08 12.05 2.90
C LYS A 208 5.38 11.53 4.32
N SER A 209 5.83 12.38 5.25
CA SER A 209 6.10 12.07 6.66
C SER A 209 4.91 11.52 7.46
N LEU A 210 3.69 11.59 6.93
CA LEU A 210 2.51 10.94 7.53
C LEU A 210 2.11 9.64 6.81
N LEU A 211 2.83 9.25 5.76
CA LEU A 211 2.52 8.10 4.89
C LEU A 211 3.65 7.09 4.82
N SER A 212 4.86 7.42 5.31
CA SER A 212 5.98 6.49 5.42
C SER A 212 6.05 5.94 6.85
N ASP A 213 6.08 4.63 6.99
CA ASP A 213 6.45 3.94 8.22
C ASP A 213 7.97 4.04 8.48
N ASP A 214 8.69 4.88 7.73
CA ASP A 214 10.12 5.12 7.87
C ASP A 214 10.32 6.34 8.81
N GLU A 215 10.14 6.13 10.11
CA GLU A 215 10.69 7.00 11.14
C GLU A 215 12.13 6.52 11.46
N ASP A 216 13.08 6.96 10.64
CA ASP A 216 14.47 6.99 11.07
C ASP A 216 14.66 8.22 11.99
N ASP A 217 14.45 8.00 13.29
CA ASP A 217 14.88 8.90 14.34
C ASP A 217 16.41 8.89 14.43
N PHE A 218 17.07 9.73 13.63
CA PHE A 218 18.46 10.08 13.89
C PHE A 218 18.55 11.14 14.97
N ASP A 219 18.93 10.68 16.16
CA ASP A 219 19.38 11.50 17.28
C ASP A 219 20.63 12.30 16.87
N LEU A 220 20.45 13.58 16.47
CA LEU A 220 21.54 14.50 16.25
C LEU A 220 21.95 15.12 17.58
N GLY A 221 23.01 14.57 18.17
CA GLY A 221 23.79 15.21 19.22
C GLY A 221 24.30 16.58 18.79
N PRO A 222 24.47 17.53 19.73
CA PRO A 222 24.84 18.91 19.40
C PRO A 222 26.35 19.01 19.14
N ASP A 223 26.74 19.35 17.92
CA ASP A 223 27.87 20.21 17.59
C ASP A 223 28.33 20.09 16.13
N SER A 224 28.03 21.11 15.32
CA SER A 224 29.06 21.81 14.55
C SER A 224 28.46 22.86 13.61
N ASN A 225 28.85 24.12 13.84
CA ASN A 225 28.68 25.25 12.97
C ASN A 225 29.27 24.99 11.57
N SER A 226 28.44 24.96 10.54
CA SER A 226 28.85 25.40 9.20
C SER A 226 27.61 25.90 8.46
N GLY A 227 27.58 27.20 8.17
CA GLY A 227 26.47 27.86 7.50
C GLY A 227 26.27 27.34 6.08
N SER A 228 25.09 26.86 5.81
CA SER A 228 24.49 26.82 4.49
C SER A 228 23.02 27.21 4.66
N ASP A 229 22.59 28.24 3.92
CA ASP A 229 21.23 28.73 3.88
C ASP A 229 20.31 27.65 3.31
N PHE A 230 19.82 26.75 4.16
CA PHE A 230 18.62 25.97 3.91
C PHE A 230 17.45 26.79 4.46
N GLU A 231 16.51 27.19 3.61
CA GLU A 231 15.23 27.70 4.06
C GLU A 231 14.60 26.60 4.91
N GLU A 232 14.56 26.80 6.23
CA GLU A 232 13.79 26.01 7.18
C GLU A 232 12.37 25.91 6.65
N ASP A 233 11.79 24.71 6.59
CA ASP A 233 10.36 24.51 6.36
C ASP A 233 9.64 25.31 7.44
N ASP A 234 8.98 26.41 7.03
CA ASP A 234 8.35 27.35 7.93
C ASP A 234 7.00 26.72 8.38
N ASP A 235 7.07 25.91 9.43
CA ASP A 235 5.91 25.20 10.01
C ASP A 235 4.75 26.15 10.36
N ASP A 236 5.02 27.46 10.43
CA ASP A 236 4.06 28.52 10.68
C ASP A 236 3.34 29.02 9.40
N ALA A 237 3.69 28.55 8.23
CA ALA A 237 3.14 29.01 6.97
C ALA A 237 1.72 28.42 6.71
N CYS A 238 0.77 29.32 6.38
CA CYS A 238 -0.58 28.89 6.01
C CYS A 238 -0.57 27.83 4.91
N ILE A 239 -1.19 26.69 5.16
CA ILE A 239 -1.24 25.53 4.24
C ILE A 239 -1.82 25.90 2.86
N VAL A 240 -2.75 26.88 2.79
CA VAL A 240 -3.45 27.22 1.55
C VAL A 240 -2.59 28.15 0.68
N CYS A 241 -2.06 29.22 1.25
CA CYS A 241 -1.32 30.24 0.48
C CYS A 241 0.19 30.21 0.67
N ARG A 242 0.72 29.35 1.56
CA ARG A 242 2.15 29.18 1.86
C ARG A 242 2.84 30.46 2.31
N LYS A 243 2.12 31.33 3.00
CA LYS A 243 2.67 32.60 3.54
C LYS A 243 2.52 32.62 5.05
N THR A 244 3.49 33.24 5.73
CA THR A 244 3.53 33.45 7.20
C THR A 244 2.99 34.83 7.62
N ASN A 245 2.53 35.62 6.65
CA ASN A 245 1.96 36.94 6.90
C ASN A 245 0.64 36.84 7.70
N ASP A 246 0.35 37.86 8.50
CA ASP A 246 -0.90 38.01 9.27
C ASP A 246 -1.12 36.94 10.39
N PRO A 247 -0.19 36.80 11.35
CA PRO A 247 -0.32 35.82 12.43
C PRO A 247 -1.56 36.07 13.32
N LYS A 248 -2.13 37.28 13.33
CA LYS A 248 -3.37 37.58 14.08
C LYS A 248 -4.62 36.99 13.46
N ARG A 249 -4.56 36.62 12.19
CA ARG A 249 -5.63 35.93 11.47
C ARG A 249 -5.23 34.52 11.01
N THR A 250 -4.18 33.96 11.61
CA THR A 250 -3.79 32.58 11.44
C THR A 250 -4.36 31.77 12.59
N ILE A 251 -4.95 30.63 12.27
CA ILE A 251 -5.50 29.66 13.22
C ILE A 251 -4.87 28.30 12.99
N LEU A 252 -4.63 27.56 14.06
CA LEU A 252 -4.19 26.18 13.99
C LEU A 252 -5.38 25.23 14.04
N CYS A 253 -5.28 24.12 13.35
CA CYS A 253 -6.29 23.06 13.42
C CYS A 253 -6.06 22.21 14.67
N ASP A 254 -7.03 22.12 15.60
CA ASP A 254 -6.93 21.31 16.81
C ASP A 254 -6.87 19.79 16.61
N SER A 255 -6.77 19.34 15.37
CA SER A 255 -6.63 17.91 15.02
C SER A 255 -5.32 17.57 14.31
N CYS A 256 -4.68 18.54 13.62
CA CYS A 256 -3.47 18.29 12.84
C CYS A 256 -2.42 19.37 13.00
N ASP A 257 -2.63 20.33 13.92
CA ASP A 257 -1.76 21.47 14.27
C ASP A 257 -1.32 22.36 13.10
N LYS A 258 -1.91 22.18 11.91
CA LYS A 258 -1.54 22.93 10.70
C LYS A 258 -2.14 24.33 10.69
N PRO A 259 -1.36 25.36 10.25
CA PRO A 259 -1.79 26.76 10.21
C PRO A 259 -2.63 27.11 8.97
N PHE A 260 -3.64 27.95 9.18
CA PHE A 260 -4.53 28.46 8.15
C PHE A 260 -4.87 29.93 8.40
N HIS A 261 -4.77 30.78 7.37
CA HIS A 261 -5.40 32.08 7.47
C HIS A 261 -6.92 31.93 7.38
N ILE A 262 -7.66 32.64 8.23
CA ILE A 262 -9.14 32.56 8.25
C ILE A 262 -9.77 32.97 6.91
N TYR A 263 -9.15 33.85 6.15
CA TYR A 263 -9.59 34.30 4.83
C TYR A 263 -9.17 33.37 3.68
N CYS A 264 -8.25 32.44 3.92
CA CYS A 264 -7.86 31.40 2.95
C CYS A 264 -8.78 30.16 2.99
N LEU A 265 -9.66 30.10 3.97
CA LEU A 265 -10.60 28.98 4.11
C LEU A 265 -11.75 29.07 3.10
N SER A 266 -12.35 27.94 2.79
CA SER A 266 -13.55 27.88 1.94
C SER A 266 -14.71 27.20 2.71
N PRO A 267 -15.75 27.94 3.13
CA PRO A 267 -15.87 29.41 3.09
C PRO A 267 -14.92 30.10 4.09
N PRO A 268 -14.55 31.36 3.85
CA PRO A 268 -13.69 32.10 4.77
C PRO A 268 -14.40 32.41 6.09
N LEU A 269 -13.64 32.49 7.17
CA LEU A 269 -14.15 32.89 8.48
C LEU A 269 -14.02 34.40 8.66
N GLU A 270 -15.08 35.04 9.20
CA GLU A 270 -15.08 36.46 9.47
C GLU A 270 -14.16 36.87 10.64
N ARG A 271 -13.97 35.98 11.59
CA ARG A 271 -13.15 36.16 12.80
C ARG A 271 -12.53 34.87 13.29
N VAL A 272 -11.45 34.98 14.04
CA VAL A 272 -10.82 33.84 14.72
C VAL A 272 -11.83 33.21 15.68
N PRO A 273 -12.06 31.88 15.61
CA PRO A 273 -12.95 31.17 16.53
C PRO A 273 -12.50 31.28 17.98
N SER A 274 -13.42 31.36 18.91
CA SER A 274 -13.16 31.42 20.39
C SER A 274 -13.04 30.05 21.05
N GLY A 275 -12.90 28.96 20.28
CA GLY A 275 -12.79 27.58 20.77
C GLY A 275 -12.23 26.71 19.67
N ASP A 276 -12.18 25.39 19.94
CA ASP A 276 -11.63 24.39 19.02
C ASP A 276 -12.12 24.62 17.58
N TRP A 277 -11.18 24.60 16.65
CA TRP A 277 -11.44 24.67 15.24
C TRP A 277 -10.77 23.50 14.52
N ILE A 278 -11.51 22.79 13.69
CA ILE A 278 -11.01 21.65 12.93
C ILE A 278 -11.12 21.93 11.45
N CYS A 279 -10.03 21.77 10.70
CA CYS A 279 -10.01 22.02 9.26
C CYS A 279 -10.90 21.01 8.50
N ASN A 280 -11.37 21.42 7.31
CA ASN A 280 -12.25 20.58 6.48
C ASN A 280 -11.64 19.22 6.18
N THR A 281 -10.33 19.17 5.95
CA THR A 281 -9.60 17.93 5.71
C THR A 281 -9.68 16.97 6.89
N CYS A 282 -9.52 17.46 8.12
CA CYS A 282 -9.66 16.64 9.32
C CYS A 282 -11.12 16.25 9.62
N ILE A 283 -12.09 17.09 9.24
CA ILE A 283 -13.52 16.76 9.36
C ILE A 283 -13.85 15.61 8.39
N VAL A 284 -13.45 15.72 7.14
CA VAL A 284 -13.67 14.69 6.13
C VAL A 284 -12.80 13.46 6.42
N GLY A 285 -11.57 13.68 6.90
CA GLY A 285 -10.57 12.66 7.17
C GLY A 285 -9.98 12.08 5.88
N ASN A 286 -8.72 11.70 5.93
CA ASN A 286 -8.00 11.09 4.80
C ASN A 286 -8.23 9.58 4.68
N GLY A 287 -8.89 8.95 5.66
CA GLY A 287 -9.08 7.50 5.69
C GLY A 287 -7.86 6.72 6.20
N TYR A 288 -6.75 7.40 6.52
CA TYR A 288 -5.53 6.75 7.01
C TYR A 288 -5.77 5.95 8.28
N TYR A 289 -5.15 4.77 8.33
CA TYR A 289 -5.24 3.86 9.46
C TYR A 289 -3.99 2.97 9.48
N GLY A 290 -3.01 3.37 10.28
CA GLY A 290 -1.75 2.64 10.48
C GLY A 290 -1.76 1.77 11.74
N PHE A 291 -0.70 0.99 11.91
CA PHE A 291 -0.36 0.34 13.16
C PHE A 291 0.41 1.32 14.05
N THR A 292 0.31 1.12 15.36
CA THR A 292 1.16 1.83 16.32
C THR A 292 2.37 0.94 16.61
N GLN A 293 3.57 1.49 16.53
CA GLN A 293 4.78 0.82 17.00
C GLN A 293 4.79 0.76 18.53
N ASP A 294 5.37 -0.30 19.06
CA ASP A 294 5.69 -0.37 20.49
C ASP A 294 6.93 0.49 20.77
N THR A 295 6.97 1.16 21.88
CA THR A 295 8.13 1.95 22.31
C THR A 295 9.22 1.11 22.99
N HIS A 296 8.96 -0.18 23.20
CA HIS A 296 9.89 -1.11 23.83
C HIS A 296 10.58 -1.99 22.80
N ASP A 297 11.92 -2.01 22.84
CA ASP A 297 12.76 -2.91 22.07
C ASP A 297 12.78 -4.30 22.73
N TYR A 298 12.32 -5.29 22.01
CA TYR A 298 12.31 -6.68 22.49
C TYR A 298 13.51 -7.45 21.97
N SER A 299 14.21 -8.13 22.86
CA SER A 299 15.04 -9.27 22.47
C SER A 299 14.15 -10.49 22.13
N LEU A 300 14.66 -11.44 21.37
CA LEU A 300 13.90 -12.64 21.01
C LEU A 300 13.42 -13.44 22.24
N PRO A 301 14.24 -13.69 23.29
CA PRO A 301 13.77 -14.35 24.51
C PRO A 301 12.67 -13.59 25.25
N GLU A 302 12.76 -12.26 25.35
CA GLU A 302 11.72 -11.44 25.99
C GLU A 302 10.40 -11.52 25.23
N PHE A 303 10.44 -11.51 23.89
CA PHE A 303 9.23 -11.65 23.11
C PHE A 303 8.62 -13.05 23.21
N GLN A 304 9.43 -14.10 23.30
CA GLN A 304 8.96 -15.46 23.59
C GLN A 304 8.24 -15.54 24.93
N GLU A 305 8.76 -14.85 25.96
CA GLU A 305 8.11 -14.80 27.27
C GLU A 305 6.79 -14.02 27.22
N TYR A 306 6.75 -12.87 26.51
CA TYR A 306 5.50 -12.17 26.21
C TYR A 306 4.47 -13.11 25.55
N CYS A 307 4.87 -13.91 24.56
CA CYS A 307 3.98 -14.86 23.89
C CYS A 307 3.43 -15.94 24.85
N LYS A 308 4.25 -16.46 25.76
CA LYS A 308 3.79 -17.43 26.79
C LYS A 308 2.72 -16.80 27.70
N HIS A 309 2.96 -15.57 28.17
CA HIS A 309 1.98 -14.84 28.98
C HIS A 309 0.69 -14.55 28.23
N GLN A 310 0.79 -14.16 26.97
CA GLN A 310 -0.36 -13.93 26.09
C GLN A 310 -1.19 -15.20 25.91
N ASN A 311 -0.54 -16.32 25.62
CA ASN A 311 -1.19 -17.62 25.45
C ASN A 311 -1.96 -18.02 26.71
N SER A 312 -1.33 -17.88 27.89
CA SER A 312 -1.95 -18.19 29.18
C SER A 312 -3.20 -17.33 29.47
N ARG A 313 -3.22 -16.07 28.98
CA ARG A 313 -4.35 -15.15 29.14
C ARG A 313 -5.49 -15.42 28.18
N LEU A 314 -5.20 -15.77 26.94
CA LEU A 314 -6.20 -15.84 25.85
C LEU A 314 -6.71 -17.28 25.61
N LEU A 315 -5.88 -18.28 25.84
CA LEU A 315 -6.24 -19.67 25.56
C LEU A 315 -6.71 -20.42 26.79
N PRO A 316 -7.61 -21.41 26.64
CA PRO A 316 -7.95 -22.32 27.72
C PRO A 316 -6.76 -23.24 28.04
N ALA A 317 -6.78 -23.90 29.21
CA ALA A 317 -5.72 -24.79 29.66
C ALA A 317 -5.50 -26.02 28.72
N ARG A 318 -6.48 -26.38 27.87
CA ARG A 318 -6.35 -27.45 26.90
C ARG A 318 -5.71 -26.96 25.58
N LYS A 319 -5.01 -27.83 24.91
CA LYS A 319 -4.51 -27.54 23.54
C LYS A 319 -5.69 -27.44 22.56
N LEU A 320 -5.72 -26.35 21.80
CA LEU A 320 -6.70 -26.13 20.74
C LEU A 320 -6.16 -26.68 19.40
N SER A 321 -7.06 -27.14 18.56
CA SER A 321 -6.77 -27.45 17.14
C SER A 321 -6.59 -26.14 16.36
N ILE A 322 -6.02 -26.23 15.15
CA ILE A 322 -5.88 -25.08 14.24
C ILE A 322 -7.26 -24.52 13.87
N ASP A 323 -8.26 -25.37 13.64
CA ASP A 323 -9.62 -24.93 13.28
C ASP A 323 -10.30 -24.19 14.45
N GLU A 324 -10.10 -24.65 15.70
CA GLU A 324 -10.61 -23.94 16.88
C GLU A 324 -9.91 -22.58 17.07
N LEU A 325 -8.61 -22.50 16.83
CA LEU A 325 -7.86 -21.24 16.86
C LEU A 325 -8.33 -20.28 15.75
N GLU A 326 -8.59 -20.80 14.56
CA GLU A 326 -9.14 -20.03 13.43
C GLU A 326 -10.54 -19.46 13.76
N GLU A 327 -11.43 -20.27 14.32
CA GLU A 327 -12.76 -19.83 14.75
C GLU A 327 -12.65 -18.73 15.81
N MET A 328 -11.77 -18.93 16.80
CA MET A 328 -11.49 -17.94 17.85
C MET A 328 -10.92 -16.64 17.27
N PHE A 329 -9.95 -16.70 16.36
CA PHE A 329 -9.37 -15.55 15.69
C PHE A 329 -10.44 -14.71 14.98
N TRP A 330 -11.21 -15.32 14.10
CA TRP A 330 -12.25 -14.60 13.36
C TRP A 330 -13.39 -14.09 14.26
N SER A 331 -13.68 -14.81 15.34
CA SER A 331 -14.62 -14.33 16.37
C SER A 331 -14.10 -13.05 17.03
N LEU A 332 -12.80 -12.92 17.31
CA LEU A 332 -12.20 -11.72 17.90
C LEU A 332 -12.19 -10.57 16.89
N VAL A 333 -11.72 -10.79 15.65
CA VAL A 333 -11.65 -9.79 14.60
C VAL A 333 -13.04 -9.20 14.28
N THR A 334 -14.06 -10.04 14.13
CA THR A 334 -15.41 -9.59 13.76
C THR A 334 -16.25 -9.10 14.93
N LYS A 335 -15.72 -9.22 16.17
CA LYS A 335 -16.44 -8.85 17.38
C LYS A 335 -16.54 -7.34 17.51
N ASN A 336 -17.74 -6.89 17.79
CA ASN A 336 -18.05 -5.47 17.95
C ASN A 336 -18.27 -5.12 19.43
N ARG A 337 -17.23 -5.26 20.26
CA ARG A 337 -17.28 -4.91 21.70
C ARG A 337 -16.12 -3.98 22.03
N ARG A 338 -16.43 -2.75 22.43
CA ARG A 338 -15.46 -1.77 22.92
C ARG A 338 -14.91 -2.05 24.33
N SER A 339 -15.55 -2.93 25.09
CA SER A 339 -15.21 -3.12 26.52
C SER A 339 -13.87 -3.80 26.79
N SER A 340 -13.25 -4.43 25.76
CA SER A 340 -11.87 -4.94 25.80
C SER A 340 -11.41 -5.23 24.38
N LEU A 341 -10.66 -4.31 23.77
CA LEU A 341 -9.97 -4.57 22.52
C LEU A 341 -8.95 -5.69 22.73
N THR A 342 -8.91 -6.63 21.77
CA THR A 342 -7.88 -7.67 21.80
C THR A 342 -6.62 -7.13 21.13
N THR A 343 -5.65 -6.79 21.98
CA THR A 343 -4.37 -6.25 21.52
C THR A 343 -3.35 -7.38 21.43
N VAL A 344 -2.66 -7.47 20.31
CA VAL A 344 -1.55 -8.40 20.03
C VAL A 344 -0.36 -7.64 19.50
N LYS A 345 0.84 -8.21 19.61
CA LYS A 345 2.08 -7.63 19.11
C LYS A 345 2.64 -8.49 17.98
N TYR A 346 3.14 -7.87 16.93
CA TYR A 346 3.73 -8.53 15.77
C TYR A 346 5.03 -7.87 15.39
N GLY A 347 6.14 -8.58 15.50
CA GLY A 347 7.41 -8.19 14.88
C GLY A 347 7.28 -8.38 13.38
N ALA A 348 6.82 -7.35 12.66
CA ALA A 348 6.60 -7.39 11.22
C ALA A 348 7.57 -6.46 10.51
N ASP A 349 7.99 -6.85 9.31
CA ASP A 349 8.86 -6.10 8.41
C ASP A 349 10.19 -5.67 9.08
N ILE A 350 10.75 -6.56 9.94
CA ILE A 350 12.00 -6.29 10.63
C ILE A 350 13.13 -6.37 9.61
N HIS A 351 13.83 -5.26 9.43
CA HIS A 351 15.01 -5.16 8.58
C HIS A 351 16.15 -4.52 9.39
N ASN A 352 17.16 -5.31 9.67
CA ASN A 352 18.38 -4.86 10.35
C ASN A 352 19.54 -4.99 9.37
N GLU A 353 20.58 -4.19 9.52
CA GLU A 353 21.71 -4.12 8.59
C GLU A 353 22.95 -4.91 9.07
N LEU A 354 23.00 -5.26 10.35
CA LEU A 354 24.17 -5.89 10.94
C LEU A 354 24.19 -7.41 10.70
N PRO A 355 25.36 -8.01 10.44
CA PRO A 355 25.51 -9.45 10.36
C PRO A 355 24.93 -10.18 11.57
N GLY A 356 24.17 -11.25 11.32
CA GLY A 356 23.44 -12.00 12.36
C GLY A 356 22.10 -11.37 12.76
N GLN A 357 21.70 -10.25 12.13
CA GLN A 357 20.41 -9.59 12.38
C GLN A 357 19.56 -9.47 11.12
N ILE A 358 20.15 -9.64 9.92
CA ILE A 358 19.48 -9.47 8.61
C ILE A 358 18.56 -10.66 8.30
N THR A 359 18.94 -11.86 8.70
CA THR A 359 18.30 -13.12 8.30
C THR A 359 18.42 -14.16 9.39
N GLY A 360 17.45 -15.06 9.46
CA GLY A 360 17.51 -16.26 10.29
C GLY A 360 18.28 -17.41 9.66
N PHE A 361 18.63 -17.31 8.36
CA PHE A 361 19.44 -18.32 7.68
C PHE A 361 20.94 -18.18 8.01
N PRO A 362 21.71 -19.27 7.93
CA PRO A 362 23.15 -19.23 7.95
C PRO A 362 23.73 -18.32 6.86
N THR A 363 24.67 -17.44 7.25
CA THR A 363 25.44 -16.59 6.32
C THR A 363 26.93 -16.69 6.61
N ARG A 364 27.77 -16.31 5.65
CA ARG A 364 29.23 -16.30 5.84
C ARG A 364 29.70 -15.10 6.68
N GLU A 365 28.92 -14.04 6.70
CA GLU A 365 29.17 -12.79 7.44
C GLU A 365 28.93 -12.96 8.94
N PHE A 366 28.08 -13.93 9.33
CA PHE A 366 27.81 -14.23 10.73
C PHE A 366 27.88 -15.72 10.96
N ILE A 367 28.93 -16.16 11.68
CA ILE A 367 29.12 -17.55 12.13
C ILE A 367 29.06 -17.56 13.67
N PRO A 368 28.11 -18.28 14.29
CA PRO A 368 28.03 -18.37 15.75
C PRO A 368 29.35 -18.85 16.39
N LYS A 369 29.74 -18.18 17.47
CA LYS A 369 31.07 -18.37 18.11
C LYS A 369 31.36 -19.81 18.56
N ASN A 370 30.34 -20.61 18.79
CA ASN A 370 30.44 -21.93 19.45
C ASN A 370 30.36 -23.14 18.52
N ILE A 371 30.23 -22.92 17.19
CA ILE A 371 30.15 -24.01 16.21
C ILE A 371 31.51 -24.36 15.65
N ASN A 372 31.81 -25.66 15.53
CA ASN A 372 33.08 -26.15 15.00
C ASN A 372 32.92 -27.54 14.35
N GLY A 373 33.97 -28.02 13.67
CA GLY A 373 34.01 -29.36 13.08
C GLY A 373 32.88 -29.64 12.09
N ASP A 374 32.09 -30.67 12.34
CA ASP A 374 31.00 -31.09 11.44
C ASP A 374 29.80 -30.16 11.51
N GLU A 375 29.56 -29.52 12.66
CA GLU A 375 28.50 -28.50 12.79
C GLU A 375 28.80 -27.28 11.89
N LEU A 376 30.06 -26.85 11.83
CA LEU A 376 30.45 -25.75 10.93
C LEU A 376 30.32 -26.15 9.46
N LYS A 377 30.65 -27.40 9.10
CA LYS A 377 30.44 -27.85 7.72
C LYS A 377 28.97 -27.86 7.34
N ASP A 378 28.13 -28.32 8.24
CA ASP A 378 26.67 -28.33 8.01
C ASP A 378 26.09 -26.91 7.93
N TYR A 379 26.55 -26.00 8.79
CA TYR A 379 26.23 -24.57 8.73
C TYR A 379 26.60 -23.96 7.37
N LEU A 380 27.85 -24.14 6.92
CA LEU A 380 28.33 -23.58 5.65
C LEU A 380 27.61 -24.15 4.43
N LYS A 381 27.07 -25.37 4.48
CA LYS A 381 26.23 -25.94 3.43
C LYS A 381 24.95 -25.10 3.20
N TYR A 382 24.39 -24.54 4.27
CA TYR A 382 23.20 -23.70 4.16
C TYR A 382 23.48 -22.24 3.74
N CYS A 383 24.70 -21.74 4.01
CA CYS A 383 25.10 -20.39 3.57
C CYS A 383 24.98 -20.23 2.05
N ASP A 384 25.37 -21.25 1.28
CA ASP A 384 25.37 -21.19 -0.20
C ASP A 384 24.14 -21.86 -0.83
N HIS A 385 23.18 -22.32 -0.02
CA HIS A 385 22.03 -23.04 -0.54
C HIS A 385 21.09 -22.10 -1.30
N PRO A 386 20.65 -22.39 -2.54
CA PRO A 386 19.80 -21.51 -3.33
C PRO A 386 18.43 -21.19 -2.71
N MET A 387 17.93 -22.04 -1.81
CA MET A 387 16.68 -21.80 -1.07
C MET A 387 16.90 -21.03 0.25
N ASN A 388 18.12 -20.69 0.61
CA ASN A 388 18.37 -19.66 1.60
C ASN A 388 17.81 -18.34 1.08
N LEU A 389 16.97 -17.66 1.87
CA LEU A 389 16.24 -16.47 1.38
C LEU A 389 17.17 -15.28 1.07
N THR A 390 18.39 -15.26 1.57
CA THR A 390 19.41 -14.29 1.13
C THR A 390 19.94 -14.58 -0.29
N ASN A 391 19.86 -15.83 -0.75
CA ASN A 391 20.35 -16.27 -2.06
C ASN A 391 19.24 -16.39 -3.10
N LEU A 392 18.01 -16.70 -2.67
CA LEU A 392 16.89 -16.96 -3.58
C LEU A 392 16.62 -15.81 -4.59
N PRO A 393 16.64 -14.53 -4.20
CA PRO A 393 16.48 -13.43 -5.15
C PRO A 393 17.56 -13.43 -6.25
N MET A 394 18.76 -13.86 -5.92
CA MET A 394 19.93 -13.89 -6.78
C MET A 394 20.16 -15.25 -7.47
N ALA A 395 19.24 -16.22 -7.27
CA ALA A 395 19.33 -17.55 -7.85
C ALA A 395 19.38 -17.51 -9.38
N HIS A 396 19.98 -18.54 -9.98
CA HIS A 396 20.05 -18.67 -11.44
C HIS A 396 18.65 -18.56 -12.07
N ASN A 397 18.53 -17.78 -13.14
CA ASN A 397 17.30 -17.44 -13.85
C ASN A 397 16.34 -16.47 -13.11
N SER A 398 16.70 -15.92 -11.96
CA SER A 398 15.99 -14.75 -11.38
C SER A 398 16.36 -13.48 -12.15
N LEU A 399 15.41 -12.50 -12.20
CA LEU A 399 15.64 -11.20 -12.83
C LEU A 399 16.16 -10.13 -11.84
N LEU A 400 16.06 -10.37 -10.55
CA LEU A 400 16.45 -9.38 -9.53
C LEU A 400 17.95 -9.01 -9.58
N PRO A 401 18.90 -9.90 -9.95
CA PRO A 401 20.29 -9.52 -10.14
C PRO A 401 20.53 -8.46 -11.23
N LEU A 402 19.51 -8.15 -12.02
CA LEU A 402 19.55 -7.13 -13.07
C LEU A 402 19.09 -5.75 -12.59
N PHE A 403 18.64 -5.63 -11.35
CA PHE A 403 18.35 -4.35 -10.74
C PHE A 403 19.64 -3.58 -10.45
N LYS A 404 19.55 -2.27 -10.44
CA LYS A 404 20.70 -1.40 -10.20
C LYS A 404 21.11 -1.33 -8.73
N ARG A 405 20.20 -1.69 -7.82
CA ARG A 405 20.37 -1.57 -6.36
C ARG A 405 19.70 -2.74 -5.62
N ASN A 406 20.12 -2.94 -4.40
CA ASN A 406 19.35 -3.76 -3.47
C ASN A 406 18.07 -3.02 -3.05
N ILE A 407 16.99 -3.76 -2.88
CA ILE A 407 15.69 -3.25 -2.47
C ILE A 407 15.28 -4.03 -1.22
N SER A 408 15.15 -3.34 -0.09
CA SER A 408 14.74 -3.95 1.17
C SER A 408 13.37 -4.64 1.02
N GLY A 409 13.21 -5.83 1.60
CA GLY A 409 12.04 -6.68 1.44
C GLY A 409 11.92 -7.41 0.09
N MET A 410 12.68 -6.99 -0.93
CA MET A 410 12.60 -7.55 -2.28
C MET A 410 13.86 -8.33 -2.67
N THR A 411 15.05 -7.77 -2.46
CA THR A 411 16.35 -8.44 -2.67
C THR A 411 17.04 -8.81 -1.36
N ILE A 412 16.62 -8.19 -0.26
CA ILE A 412 17.06 -8.45 1.11
C ILE A 412 15.83 -8.93 1.90
N PRO A 413 15.90 -10.08 2.57
CA PRO A 413 14.76 -10.62 3.29
C PRO A 413 14.34 -9.76 4.50
N TRP A 414 13.07 -9.83 4.85
CA TRP A 414 12.54 -9.28 6.10
C TRP A 414 12.18 -10.40 7.06
N ILE A 415 12.42 -10.14 8.35
CA ILE A 415 12.10 -11.06 9.45
C ILE A 415 10.70 -10.74 10.01
N TYR A 416 9.98 -11.80 10.37
CA TYR A 416 8.62 -11.74 10.92
C TYR A 416 8.52 -12.60 12.17
N ILE A 417 8.30 -11.98 13.34
CA ILE A 417 8.21 -12.67 14.62
C ILE A 417 6.77 -12.60 15.14
N GLY A 418 6.06 -13.71 15.03
CA GLY A 418 4.66 -13.84 15.36
C GLY A 418 4.39 -14.01 16.85
N SER A 419 3.22 -13.55 17.29
CA SER A 419 2.56 -13.94 18.54
C SER A 419 1.17 -14.50 18.24
N LEU A 420 0.48 -15.05 19.25
CA LEU A 420 -0.86 -15.57 19.08
C LEU A 420 -1.80 -14.50 18.48
N PHE A 421 -2.44 -14.83 17.35
CA PHE A 421 -3.37 -13.99 16.60
C PHE A 421 -2.77 -12.72 15.99
N SER A 422 -1.45 -12.49 16.08
CA SER A 422 -0.83 -11.46 15.27
C SER A 422 -1.01 -11.79 13.79
N THR A 423 -1.30 -10.76 12.96
CA THR A 423 -1.86 -10.99 11.65
C THR A 423 -1.24 -10.10 10.58
N PHE A 424 -1.19 -10.61 9.35
CA PHE A 424 -0.95 -9.83 8.14
C PHE A 424 -2.25 -9.72 7.35
N CYS A 425 -2.57 -8.50 6.94
CA CYS A 425 -3.82 -8.17 6.28
C CYS A 425 -3.81 -8.51 4.79
N TRP A 426 -4.96 -8.44 4.12
CA TRP A 426 -5.08 -8.70 2.69
C TRP A 426 -4.21 -7.76 1.86
N HIS A 427 -3.26 -8.31 1.10
CA HIS A 427 -2.36 -7.57 0.22
C HIS A 427 -1.87 -8.44 -0.93
N MET A 428 -1.26 -7.81 -1.90
CA MET A 428 -0.45 -8.41 -2.96
C MET A 428 0.97 -7.88 -2.85
N GLU A 429 1.92 -8.67 -3.33
CA GLU A 429 3.32 -8.27 -3.40
C GLU A 429 3.54 -7.10 -4.34
N ASP A 430 4.58 -6.30 -4.06
CA ASP A 430 4.96 -5.16 -4.89
C ASP A 430 5.25 -5.58 -6.33
N GLN A 431 4.69 -4.77 -7.24
CA GLN A 431 4.71 -5.03 -8.68
C GLN A 431 4.36 -6.49 -9.06
N TYR A 432 3.52 -7.13 -8.20
CA TYR A 432 3.06 -8.51 -8.38
C TYR A 432 4.19 -9.53 -8.49
N THR A 433 5.35 -9.30 -7.84
CA THR A 433 6.42 -10.29 -7.76
C THR A 433 5.94 -11.56 -7.05
N LEU A 434 6.68 -12.63 -7.18
CA LEU A 434 6.52 -13.77 -6.31
C LEU A 434 7.15 -13.47 -4.95
N SER A 435 6.68 -14.13 -3.89
CA SER A 435 7.36 -14.13 -2.61
C SER A 435 7.56 -15.54 -2.07
N ALA A 436 8.61 -15.72 -1.31
CA ALA A 436 8.88 -16.93 -0.56
C ALA A 436 8.90 -16.57 0.93
N ASN A 437 8.05 -17.21 1.71
CA ASN A 437 8.05 -17.13 3.16
C ASN A 437 8.50 -18.47 3.74
N TYR A 438 9.53 -18.47 4.58
CA TYR A 438 10.04 -19.64 5.27
C TYR A 438 9.81 -19.52 6.77
N GLN A 439 9.34 -20.59 7.39
CA GLN A 439 9.18 -20.65 8.83
C GLN A 439 10.35 -21.41 9.45
N HIS A 440 11.17 -20.72 10.24
CA HIS A 440 12.32 -21.33 10.92
C HIS A 440 11.87 -22.17 12.12
N GLU A 441 11.02 -21.61 12.98
CA GLU A 441 10.58 -22.29 14.21
C GLU A 441 9.22 -21.80 14.70
N GLY A 442 8.70 -22.44 15.73
CA GLY A 442 7.54 -22.01 16.49
C GLY A 442 6.22 -22.63 16.04
N ASP A 443 5.11 -21.98 16.40
CA ASP A 443 3.77 -22.44 16.11
C ASP A 443 3.36 -22.17 14.65
N PRO A 444 2.42 -22.95 14.07
CA PRO A 444 2.01 -22.80 12.70
C PRO A 444 1.45 -21.41 12.37
N LYS A 445 1.61 -21.00 11.09
CA LYS A 445 0.99 -19.81 10.51
C LYS A 445 -0.12 -20.25 9.55
N VAL A 446 -1.30 -19.66 9.70
CA VAL A 446 -2.46 -19.89 8.82
C VAL A 446 -2.50 -18.83 7.75
N TRP A 447 -2.65 -19.26 6.49
CA TRP A 447 -2.69 -18.43 5.30
C TRP A 447 -4.01 -18.57 4.57
N TYR A 448 -4.43 -17.47 3.96
CA TYR A 448 -5.54 -17.42 3.01
C TYR A 448 -5.05 -16.83 1.70
N SER A 449 -5.52 -17.36 0.57
CA SER A 449 -5.19 -16.81 -0.75
C SER A 449 -6.44 -16.61 -1.60
N ILE A 450 -6.43 -15.52 -2.38
CA ILE A 450 -7.37 -15.26 -3.46
C ILE A 450 -6.55 -15.13 -4.73
N PRO A 451 -6.65 -16.08 -5.68
CA PRO A 451 -5.89 -16.03 -6.93
C PRO A 451 -6.36 -14.87 -7.82
N GLU A 452 -5.59 -14.56 -8.86
CA GLU A 452 -5.90 -13.50 -9.83
C GLU A 452 -7.35 -13.53 -10.31
N SER A 453 -7.89 -14.74 -10.58
CA SER A 453 -9.28 -14.93 -11.05
C SER A 453 -10.35 -14.42 -10.08
N GLY A 454 -9.99 -14.23 -8.81
CA GLY A 454 -10.85 -13.69 -7.75
C GLY A 454 -10.69 -12.19 -7.48
N CYS A 455 -9.59 -11.58 -7.94
CA CYS A 455 -9.20 -10.22 -7.55
C CYS A 455 -10.26 -9.17 -7.89
N THR A 456 -10.83 -9.18 -9.09
CA THR A 456 -11.88 -8.23 -9.49
C THR A 456 -13.10 -8.32 -8.58
N LYS A 457 -13.59 -9.53 -8.31
CA LYS A 457 -14.72 -9.73 -7.40
C LYS A 457 -14.40 -9.29 -5.97
N PHE A 458 -13.17 -9.49 -5.53
CA PHE A 458 -12.73 -9.07 -4.22
C PHE A 458 -12.66 -7.54 -4.12
N ASN A 459 -12.10 -6.86 -5.11
CA ASN A 459 -12.08 -5.41 -5.20
C ASN A 459 -13.49 -4.81 -5.23
N ASP A 460 -14.40 -5.42 -6.00
CA ASP A 460 -15.81 -5.01 -6.04
C ASP A 460 -16.48 -5.16 -4.67
N LEU A 461 -16.25 -6.27 -3.97
CA LEU A 461 -16.77 -6.48 -2.62
C LEU A 461 -16.28 -5.41 -1.65
N LEU A 462 -14.98 -5.08 -1.69
CA LEU A 462 -14.38 -4.06 -0.83
C LEU A 462 -14.96 -2.68 -1.12
N ASN A 463 -15.07 -2.32 -2.40
CA ASN A 463 -15.70 -1.07 -2.82
C ASN A 463 -17.19 -0.98 -2.42
N ASP A 464 -17.92 -2.10 -2.46
CA ASP A 464 -19.31 -2.15 -2.00
C ASP A 464 -19.43 -1.97 -0.48
N MET A 465 -18.47 -2.48 0.27
CA MET A 465 -18.46 -2.38 1.73
C MET A 465 -18.01 -1.01 2.24
N SER A 466 -17.12 -0.32 1.50
CA SER A 466 -16.50 0.93 1.92
C SER A 466 -16.31 1.90 0.75
N PRO A 467 -17.39 2.40 0.12
CA PRO A 467 -17.33 3.16 -1.12
C PRO A 467 -16.57 4.49 -1.01
N ASP A 468 -16.61 5.15 0.15
CA ASP A 468 -15.90 6.42 0.39
C ASP A 468 -14.43 6.22 0.77
N LEU A 469 -14.09 5.13 1.42
CA LEU A 469 -12.74 4.86 1.89
C LEU A 469 -11.76 4.68 0.72
N PHE A 470 -12.15 3.94 -0.32
CA PHE A 470 -11.34 3.75 -1.53
C PHE A 470 -11.18 5.01 -2.39
N ILE A 471 -12.06 6.00 -2.23
CA ILE A 471 -11.89 7.31 -2.86
C ILE A 471 -10.85 8.13 -2.08
N LYS A 472 -10.90 8.07 -0.75
CA LYS A 472 -9.96 8.76 0.15
C LYS A 472 -8.56 8.15 0.10
N GLN A 473 -8.50 6.83 0.00
CA GLN A 473 -7.26 6.06 -0.08
C GLN A 473 -7.36 5.04 -1.22
N PRO A 474 -7.04 5.44 -2.45
CA PRO A 474 -7.09 4.55 -3.61
C PRO A 474 -6.15 3.34 -3.47
N ASP A 475 -5.08 3.48 -2.71
CA ASP A 475 -4.05 2.47 -2.43
C ASP A 475 -4.31 1.65 -1.16
N LEU A 476 -5.49 1.74 -0.54
CA LEU A 476 -5.82 1.09 0.74
C LEU A 476 -5.42 -0.40 0.81
N LEU A 477 -5.59 -1.14 -0.28
CA LEU A 477 -5.22 -2.56 -0.34
C LEU A 477 -3.70 -2.80 -0.39
N HIS A 478 -2.93 -1.75 -0.65
CA HIS A 478 -1.47 -1.81 -0.59
C HIS A 478 -0.92 -1.45 0.80
N GLN A 479 -1.77 -0.95 1.71
CA GLN A 479 -1.36 -0.50 3.05
C GLN A 479 -1.36 -1.59 4.12
N LEU A 480 -1.66 -2.86 3.79
CA LEU A 480 -1.58 -4.03 4.68
C LEU A 480 -2.41 -3.93 5.98
N VAL A 481 -3.46 -3.10 6.00
CA VAL A 481 -4.15 -2.73 7.26
C VAL A 481 -5.60 -3.18 7.34
N THR A 482 -6.07 -4.03 6.41
CA THR A 482 -7.49 -4.39 6.32
C THR A 482 -7.71 -5.89 6.26
N LEU A 483 -8.63 -6.38 7.10
CA LEU A 483 -9.13 -7.75 7.11
C LEU A 483 -10.61 -7.81 6.71
N ILE A 484 -10.96 -8.85 6.02
CA ILE A 484 -12.33 -9.34 5.84
C ILE A 484 -12.29 -10.85 6.02
N SER A 485 -13.17 -11.35 6.88
CA SER A 485 -13.29 -12.79 7.06
C SER A 485 -13.79 -13.49 5.80
N PRO A 486 -13.11 -14.55 5.32
CA PRO A 486 -13.63 -15.39 4.24
C PRO A 486 -14.97 -16.07 4.59
N TYR A 487 -15.29 -16.09 5.88
CA TYR A 487 -16.56 -16.66 6.40
C TYR A 487 -17.68 -15.62 6.47
N ASP A 488 -17.40 -14.32 6.18
CA ASP A 488 -18.44 -13.28 6.10
C ASP A 488 -19.50 -13.62 5.04
N SER A 489 -20.75 -13.28 5.34
CA SER A 489 -21.88 -13.61 4.47
C SER A 489 -21.81 -12.93 3.09
N ASN A 490 -21.26 -11.71 3.01
CA ASN A 490 -21.11 -10.99 1.74
C ASN A 490 -19.96 -11.60 0.94
N PHE A 491 -18.86 -11.99 1.61
CA PHE A 491 -17.75 -12.68 1.00
C PHE A 491 -18.21 -14.00 0.36
N LYS A 492 -18.94 -14.83 1.10
CA LYS A 492 -19.50 -16.09 0.58
C LYS A 492 -20.44 -15.89 -0.61
N LYS A 493 -21.29 -14.86 -0.57
CA LYS A 493 -22.24 -14.54 -1.65
C LYS A 493 -21.56 -14.03 -2.92
N SER A 494 -20.39 -13.43 -2.82
CA SER A 494 -19.65 -12.87 -3.97
C SER A 494 -19.07 -13.94 -4.89
N GLY A 495 -18.94 -15.20 -4.41
CA GLY A 495 -18.36 -16.30 -5.17
C GLY A 495 -16.86 -16.08 -5.47
N ILE A 496 -16.15 -15.45 -4.54
CA ILE A 496 -14.69 -15.27 -4.60
C ILE A 496 -14.03 -16.60 -4.27
N PRO A 497 -13.16 -17.14 -5.14
CA PRO A 497 -12.36 -18.32 -4.81
C PRO A 497 -11.35 -17.95 -3.70
N VAL A 498 -11.37 -18.71 -2.62
CA VAL A 498 -10.44 -18.54 -1.50
C VAL A 498 -9.94 -19.90 -1.04
N TYR A 499 -8.64 -19.99 -0.78
CA TYR A 499 -7.95 -21.19 -0.38
C TYR A 499 -7.21 -20.97 0.93
N LYS A 500 -6.88 -22.06 1.63
CA LYS A 500 -6.22 -22.05 2.95
C LYS A 500 -4.92 -22.82 2.90
N ALA A 501 -3.95 -22.38 3.69
CA ALA A 501 -2.74 -23.16 4.01
C ALA A 501 -2.43 -23.09 5.49
N VAL A 502 -1.78 -24.15 5.99
CA VAL A 502 -1.16 -24.16 7.31
C VAL A 502 0.33 -24.41 7.09
N GLN A 503 1.14 -23.40 7.35
CA GLN A 503 2.59 -23.47 7.27
C GLN A 503 3.15 -23.89 8.63
N LYS A 504 4.05 -24.85 8.62
CA LYS A 504 4.77 -25.36 9.80
C LYS A 504 6.23 -25.00 9.73
N PRO A 505 6.98 -25.14 10.83
CA PRO A 505 8.44 -25.03 10.79
C PRO A 505 9.06 -25.86 9.67
N ASN A 506 10.08 -25.33 9.03
CA ASN A 506 10.79 -25.91 7.91
C ASN A 506 9.95 -26.06 6.61
N GLU A 507 8.87 -25.30 6.47
CA GLU A 507 8.07 -25.25 5.24
C GLU A 507 8.14 -23.86 4.59
N TYR A 508 8.02 -23.82 3.26
CA TYR A 508 7.88 -22.57 2.49
C TYR A 508 6.45 -22.38 2.03
N ILE A 509 5.99 -21.14 2.04
CA ILE A 509 4.84 -20.69 1.24
C ILE A 509 5.40 -19.82 0.11
N ILE A 510 5.01 -20.14 -1.13
CA ILE A 510 5.38 -19.38 -2.32
C ILE A 510 4.10 -18.72 -2.84
N THR A 511 4.04 -17.38 -2.84
CA THR A 511 2.93 -16.64 -3.44
C THR A 511 3.21 -16.39 -4.91
N PHE A 512 2.16 -16.48 -5.73
CA PHE A 512 2.24 -16.25 -7.18
C PHE A 512 1.78 -14.84 -7.55
N PRO A 513 2.14 -14.36 -8.75
CA PRO A 513 1.81 -13.01 -9.18
C PRO A 513 0.31 -12.70 -9.07
N LYS A 514 0.02 -11.46 -8.62
CA LYS A 514 -1.35 -10.93 -8.52
C LYS A 514 -2.29 -11.77 -7.65
N CYS A 515 -1.76 -12.31 -6.54
CA CYS A 515 -2.50 -13.07 -5.55
C CYS A 515 -2.71 -12.22 -4.29
N TYR A 516 -3.98 -12.01 -3.90
CA TYR A 516 -4.24 -11.50 -2.55
C TYR A 516 -3.99 -12.60 -1.52
N HIS A 517 -3.27 -12.24 -0.46
CA HIS A 517 -3.07 -13.15 0.66
C HIS A 517 -3.17 -12.41 2.00
N ALA A 518 -3.58 -13.15 3.01
CA ALA A 518 -3.71 -12.71 4.39
C ALA A 518 -3.55 -13.90 5.32
N GLY A 519 -3.37 -13.66 6.61
CA GLY A 519 -3.27 -14.76 7.56
C GLY A 519 -3.00 -14.33 8.98
N PHE A 520 -2.82 -15.30 9.86
CA PHE A 520 -2.53 -15.06 11.27
C PHE A 520 -1.61 -16.14 11.86
N ASN A 521 -0.95 -15.81 12.95
CA ASN A 521 -0.06 -16.69 13.69
C ASN A 521 -0.84 -17.41 14.81
N THR A 522 -0.63 -18.71 14.96
CA THR A 522 -1.30 -19.51 15.99
C THR A 522 -0.59 -19.50 17.34
N GLY A 523 0.55 -18.82 17.42
CA GLY A 523 1.39 -18.64 18.59
C GLY A 523 2.69 -17.97 18.20
N TYR A 524 3.72 -18.12 19.04
CA TYR A 524 5.06 -17.66 18.70
C TYR A 524 5.59 -18.39 17.47
N ASN A 525 6.14 -17.65 16.52
CA ASN A 525 6.92 -18.20 15.41
C ASN A 525 7.94 -17.20 14.89
N PHE A 526 9.00 -17.73 14.25
CA PHE A 526 10.01 -16.95 13.56
C PHE A 526 9.95 -17.29 12.08
N ASN A 527 9.63 -16.30 11.27
CA ASN A 527 9.52 -16.43 9.81
C ASN A 527 10.40 -15.41 9.12
N GLU A 528 10.66 -15.67 7.86
CA GLU A 528 11.41 -14.78 7.00
C GLU A 528 10.80 -14.80 5.61
N ALA A 529 10.78 -13.66 4.93
CA ALA A 529 10.24 -13.55 3.59
C ALA A 529 11.10 -12.68 2.69
N VAL A 530 11.13 -13.04 1.41
CA VAL A 530 11.79 -12.27 0.36
C VAL A 530 11.02 -12.41 -0.95
N ASN A 531 11.07 -11.39 -1.77
CA ASN A 531 10.51 -11.45 -3.11
C ASN A 531 11.53 -12.02 -4.10
N PHE A 532 11.03 -12.60 -5.17
CA PHE A 532 11.84 -13.08 -6.29
C PHE A 532 11.04 -13.09 -7.58
N THR A 533 11.70 -13.32 -8.71
CA THR A 533 11.05 -13.32 -10.02
C THR A 533 11.42 -14.55 -10.83
N ILE A 534 10.49 -14.96 -11.66
CA ILE A 534 10.68 -15.95 -12.72
C ILE A 534 10.18 -15.36 -14.04
N ASP A 535 10.50 -15.99 -15.17
CA ASP A 535 10.12 -15.53 -16.52
C ASP A 535 8.61 -15.24 -16.67
N PHE A 536 7.79 -16.06 -16.04
CA PHE A 536 6.34 -15.96 -16.02
C PHE A 536 5.82 -14.64 -15.40
N TRP A 537 6.56 -14.00 -14.49
CA TRP A 537 6.15 -12.78 -13.81
C TRP A 537 6.14 -11.54 -14.74
N LEU A 538 6.93 -11.52 -15.79
CA LEU A 538 7.16 -10.31 -16.61
C LEU A 538 5.87 -9.58 -17.06
N PRO A 539 4.83 -10.25 -17.60
CA PRO A 539 3.57 -9.59 -17.95
C PRO A 539 2.85 -8.97 -16.76
N TYR A 540 2.99 -9.56 -15.58
CA TYR A 540 2.38 -9.06 -14.34
C TYR A 540 3.06 -7.77 -13.86
N GLY A 541 4.39 -7.69 -13.95
CA GLY A 541 5.14 -6.48 -13.64
C GLY A 541 4.71 -5.28 -14.49
N PHE A 542 4.47 -5.48 -15.79
CA PHE A 542 3.89 -4.45 -16.66
C PHE A 542 2.43 -4.13 -16.33
N GLY A 543 1.63 -5.15 -15.98
CA GLY A 543 0.25 -4.97 -15.54
C GLY A 543 0.15 -4.14 -14.27
N ALA A 544 1.07 -4.34 -13.34
CA ALA A 544 1.15 -3.59 -12.09
C ALA A 544 1.30 -2.08 -12.32
N ILE A 545 2.11 -1.63 -13.29
CA ILE A 545 2.25 -0.21 -13.63
C ILE A 545 0.89 0.40 -13.96
N THR A 546 0.06 -0.31 -14.72
CA THR A 546 -1.28 0.17 -15.11
C THR A 546 -2.21 0.27 -13.90
N ASP A 547 -2.21 -0.76 -13.05
CA ASP A 547 -3.04 -0.81 -11.85
C ASP A 547 -2.57 0.25 -10.82
N TYR A 548 -1.27 0.45 -10.66
CA TYR A 548 -0.67 1.45 -9.75
C TYR A 548 -0.99 2.89 -10.18
N LYS A 549 -1.01 3.18 -11.48
CA LYS A 549 -1.48 4.48 -11.98
C LYS A 549 -2.92 4.80 -11.55
N LEU A 550 -3.78 3.79 -11.45
CA LEU A 550 -5.17 3.96 -11.02
C LEU A 550 -5.28 4.20 -9.51
N THR A 551 -4.38 3.61 -8.73
CA THR A 551 -4.34 3.71 -7.27
C THR A 551 -3.37 4.75 -6.75
N GLN A 552 -2.62 5.43 -7.63
CA GLN A 552 -1.57 6.41 -7.30
C GLN A 552 -0.44 5.81 -6.43
N LYS A 553 -0.23 4.51 -6.51
CA LYS A 553 0.90 3.84 -5.86
C LYS A 553 2.17 4.02 -6.69
N ALA A 554 3.28 4.38 -6.05
CA ALA A 554 4.58 4.40 -6.68
C ALA A 554 5.06 2.97 -7.01
N CYS A 555 5.76 2.81 -8.15
CA CYS A 555 6.48 1.58 -8.44
C CYS A 555 7.77 1.54 -7.63
N VAL A 556 8.16 0.35 -7.18
CA VAL A 556 9.38 0.14 -6.38
C VAL A 556 10.64 0.16 -7.28
N PHE A 557 10.48 -0.21 -8.55
CA PHE A 557 11.56 -0.21 -9.55
C PHE A 557 11.01 0.01 -10.96
N ASP A 558 11.91 0.45 -11.85
CA ASP A 558 11.57 0.73 -13.26
C ASP A 558 11.63 -0.54 -14.13
N MET A 559 10.47 -0.97 -14.64
CA MET A 559 10.37 -2.09 -15.57
C MET A 559 11.11 -1.83 -16.89
N PHE A 560 11.16 -0.58 -17.35
CA PHE A 560 11.87 -0.23 -18.57
C PHE A 560 13.39 -0.42 -18.40
N ASP A 561 13.93 0.03 -17.27
CA ASP A 561 15.34 -0.15 -16.93
C ASP A 561 15.71 -1.62 -16.80
N LEU A 562 14.83 -2.41 -16.18
CA LEU A 562 15.03 -3.86 -16.11
C LEU A 562 15.18 -4.48 -17.50
N MET A 563 14.27 -4.10 -18.44
CA MET A 563 14.35 -4.61 -19.82
C MET A 563 15.62 -4.14 -20.54
N ILE A 564 16.00 -2.88 -20.39
CA ILE A 564 17.25 -2.36 -20.96
C ILE A 564 18.46 -3.16 -20.45
N ASN A 565 18.50 -3.44 -19.15
CA ASN A 565 19.59 -4.22 -18.55
C ASN A 565 19.64 -5.67 -19.07
N VAL A 566 18.46 -6.31 -19.25
CA VAL A 566 18.39 -7.65 -19.88
C VAL A 566 18.99 -7.60 -21.29
N LEU A 567 18.57 -6.64 -22.12
CA LEU A 567 19.02 -6.54 -23.51
C LEU A 567 20.50 -6.15 -23.61
N ASP A 568 20.98 -5.26 -22.76
CA ASP A 568 22.39 -4.86 -22.75
C ASP A 568 23.30 -6.04 -22.38
N LYS A 569 22.96 -6.81 -21.32
CA LYS A 569 23.71 -8.00 -20.93
C LYS A 569 23.66 -9.10 -21.99
N TYR A 570 22.51 -9.32 -22.64
CA TYR A 570 22.40 -10.24 -23.76
C TYR A 570 23.25 -9.80 -24.92
N ASN A 571 23.27 -8.52 -25.29
CA ASN A 571 24.07 -7.96 -26.36
C ASN A 571 25.58 -8.14 -26.12
N LYS A 572 26.00 -8.03 -24.83
CA LYS A 572 27.40 -8.21 -24.40
C LYS A 572 27.78 -9.67 -24.11
N ASP A 573 26.92 -10.65 -24.41
CA ASP A 573 27.13 -12.07 -24.12
C ASP A 573 27.40 -12.39 -22.64
N THR A 574 26.87 -11.57 -21.73
CA THR A 574 27.02 -11.72 -20.27
C THR A 574 25.78 -12.31 -19.60
N LEU A 575 24.71 -12.56 -20.35
CA LEU A 575 23.45 -13.11 -19.87
C LEU A 575 23.25 -14.53 -20.36
N LEU A 576 22.94 -15.45 -19.44
CA LEU A 576 22.69 -16.87 -19.72
C LEU A 576 21.20 -17.21 -19.91
N PHE A 577 20.32 -16.22 -20.10
CA PHE A 577 18.91 -16.49 -20.35
C PHE A 577 18.69 -17.06 -21.75
N ASN A 578 17.62 -17.87 -21.88
CA ASN A 578 17.26 -18.42 -23.17
C ASN A 578 16.71 -17.33 -24.12
N ASP A 579 16.89 -17.52 -25.43
CA ASP A 579 16.46 -16.57 -26.47
C ASP A 579 14.95 -16.28 -26.42
N ALA A 580 14.10 -17.24 -26.04
CA ALA A 580 12.66 -17.05 -25.98
C ALA A 580 12.28 -15.99 -24.94
N PHE A 581 12.94 -16.02 -23.78
CA PHE A 581 12.77 -15.01 -22.74
C PHE A 581 13.28 -13.64 -23.19
N VAL A 582 14.47 -13.58 -23.79
CA VAL A 582 15.02 -12.32 -24.31
C VAL A 582 14.12 -11.73 -25.39
N ARG A 583 13.55 -12.56 -26.30
CA ARG A 583 12.56 -12.13 -27.29
C ARG A 583 11.30 -11.55 -26.65
N GLN A 584 10.84 -12.12 -25.52
CA GLN A 584 9.71 -11.57 -24.76
C GLN A 584 10.05 -10.19 -24.17
N CYS A 585 11.22 -10.04 -23.55
CA CYS A 585 11.70 -8.75 -23.02
C CYS A 585 11.83 -7.72 -24.14
N TYR A 586 12.45 -8.09 -25.26
CA TYR A 586 12.62 -7.24 -26.44
C TYR A 586 11.29 -6.76 -27.01
N SER A 587 10.33 -7.66 -27.18
CA SER A 587 9.00 -7.32 -27.69
C SER A 587 8.25 -6.38 -26.74
N SER A 588 8.30 -6.62 -25.44
CA SER A 588 7.68 -5.78 -24.42
C SER A 588 8.29 -4.38 -24.39
N LEU A 589 9.62 -4.30 -24.45
CA LEU A 589 10.35 -3.04 -24.48
C LEU A 589 10.01 -2.21 -25.73
N ILE A 590 9.96 -2.83 -26.91
CA ILE A 590 9.60 -2.14 -28.17
C ILE A 590 8.19 -1.55 -28.09
N VAL A 591 7.22 -2.29 -27.56
CA VAL A 591 5.84 -1.80 -27.43
C VAL A 591 5.79 -0.58 -26.52
N PHE A 592 6.45 -0.65 -25.36
CA PHE A 592 6.54 0.46 -24.43
C PHE A 592 7.25 1.67 -25.05
N TYR A 593 8.43 1.46 -25.60
CA TYR A 593 9.27 2.50 -26.20
C TYR A 593 8.57 3.23 -27.35
N ASN A 594 7.98 2.48 -28.28
CA ASN A 594 7.24 3.08 -29.39
C ASN A 594 6.02 3.89 -28.92
N THR A 595 5.38 3.46 -27.85
CA THR A 595 4.26 4.18 -27.24
C THR A 595 4.74 5.51 -26.66
N GLU A 596 5.84 5.49 -25.90
CA GLU A 596 6.45 6.69 -25.35
C GLU A 596 6.98 7.63 -26.43
N LEU A 597 7.65 7.12 -27.48
CA LEU A 597 8.10 7.94 -28.61
C LEU A 597 6.95 8.69 -29.29
N LYS A 598 5.80 8.02 -29.48
CA LYS A 598 4.61 8.69 -30.06
C LYS A 598 4.12 9.83 -29.18
N ARG A 599 4.15 9.65 -27.85
CA ARG A 599 3.78 10.69 -26.89
C ARG A 599 4.80 11.82 -26.90
N ILE A 600 6.08 11.50 -26.82
CA ILE A 600 7.20 12.46 -26.85
C ILE A 600 7.12 13.34 -28.09
N ARG A 601 6.92 12.76 -29.28
CA ARG A 601 6.79 13.54 -30.54
C ARG A 601 5.61 14.52 -30.50
N LYS A 602 4.47 14.13 -29.92
CA LYS A 602 3.33 15.04 -29.71
C LYS A 602 3.69 16.18 -28.75
N ILE A 603 4.43 15.88 -27.69
CA ILE A 603 4.85 16.87 -26.70
C ILE A 603 5.89 17.82 -27.31
N GLN A 604 6.86 17.34 -28.08
CA GLN A 604 7.86 18.15 -28.77
C GLN A 604 7.25 19.15 -29.77
N ALA A 605 6.08 18.83 -30.33
CA ALA A 605 5.34 19.77 -31.20
C ALA A 605 4.70 20.93 -30.42
N ILE A 606 4.56 20.80 -29.10
CA ILE A 606 3.89 21.79 -28.23
C ILE A 606 4.92 22.51 -27.34
N VAL A 607 5.89 21.75 -26.79
CA VAL A 607 6.88 22.23 -25.84
C VAL A 607 8.17 22.58 -26.58
N PRO A 608 8.57 23.86 -26.63
CA PRO A 608 9.73 24.30 -27.45
C PRO A 608 11.08 23.96 -26.86
N ARG A 609 11.15 23.69 -25.54
CA ARG A 609 12.42 23.43 -24.84
C ARG A 609 12.57 21.98 -24.47
N THR A 610 13.66 21.38 -24.86
CA THR A 610 14.02 19.99 -24.53
C THR A 610 15.42 19.93 -23.92
N THR A 611 15.58 19.15 -22.87
CA THR A 611 16.87 18.97 -22.17
C THR A 611 17.10 17.49 -21.86
N LEU A 612 18.30 16.99 -22.09
CA LEU A 612 18.74 15.68 -21.60
C LEU A 612 19.33 15.89 -20.19
N LEU A 613 18.80 15.18 -19.22
CA LEU A 613 19.32 15.21 -17.85
C LEU A 613 20.58 14.33 -17.78
N GLU A 614 21.65 14.92 -17.24
CA GLU A 614 22.77 14.15 -16.73
C GLU A 614 22.43 13.80 -15.28
N VAL A 615 21.88 12.61 -15.09
CA VAL A 615 21.58 12.10 -13.74
C VAL A 615 22.93 11.73 -13.11
N HIS A 616 23.39 12.52 -12.18
CA HIS A 616 24.55 12.19 -11.34
C HIS A 616 24.05 11.34 -10.17
N THR A 617 24.34 10.04 -10.19
CA THR A 617 24.21 9.19 -9.02
C THR A 617 25.51 9.25 -8.24
N ASP A 618 25.46 9.63 -6.98
CA ASP A 618 26.59 9.46 -6.08
C ASP A 618 26.62 7.98 -5.63
N PRO A 619 27.63 7.19 -6.01
CA PRO A 619 27.69 5.78 -5.62
C PRO A 619 27.88 5.57 -4.11
N ASN A 620 28.08 6.64 -3.34
CA ASN A 620 28.21 6.59 -1.89
C ASN A 620 26.97 7.10 -1.14
N ASP A 621 25.95 7.56 -1.83
CA ASP A 621 24.68 7.97 -1.23
C ASP A 621 23.71 6.78 -1.22
N GLU A 622 23.61 6.09 -0.08
CA GLU A 622 22.74 4.94 0.12
C GLU A 622 21.25 5.33 0.07
N ASP A 623 20.92 6.59 0.34
CA ASP A 623 19.55 7.14 0.35
C ASP A 623 19.12 7.76 -0.98
N GLU A 624 19.90 7.63 -2.05
CA GLU A 624 19.58 8.28 -3.33
C GLU A 624 18.37 7.65 -4.00
N GLU A 625 17.28 8.43 -4.14
CA GLU A 625 16.15 8.05 -5.00
C GLU A 625 16.62 8.03 -6.45
N TYR A 626 16.65 6.83 -7.07
CA TYR A 626 17.11 6.64 -8.45
C TYR A 626 16.06 7.01 -9.51
N ASP A 627 14.81 7.14 -9.14
CA ASP A 627 13.68 7.25 -10.06
C ASP A 627 12.94 8.59 -9.89
N ILE A 628 12.57 9.22 -11.01
CA ILE A 628 11.74 10.42 -11.04
C ILE A 628 10.29 10.02 -11.22
N PHE A 629 9.42 10.49 -10.30
CA PHE A 629 8.01 10.12 -10.27
C PHE A 629 7.09 11.22 -10.83
N CYS A 630 6.05 10.79 -11.54
CA CYS A 630 4.97 11.68 -11.95
C CYS A 630 4.18 12.17 -10.72
N SER A 631 4.02 13.49 -10.55
CA SER A 631 3.27 14.09 -9.45
C SER A 631 1.82 13.58 -9.41
N GLN A 632 1.22 13.31 -10.57
CA GLN A 632 -0.20 12.95 -10.69
C GLN A 632 -0.48 11.46 -10.49
N CYS A 633 0.20 10.57 -11.21
CA CYS A 633 -0.08 9.13 -11.17
C CYS A 633 0.98 8.31 -10.45
N LYS A 634 2.01 8.95 -9.89
CA LYS A 634 3.13 8.32 -9.16
C LYS A 634 3.90 7.25 -9.96
N THR A 635 3.73 7.21 -11.29
CA THR A 635 4.53 6.31 -12.14
C THR A 635 5.94 6.84 -12.33
N ILE A 636 6.91 5.95 -12.51
CA ILE A 636 8.28 6.31 -12.85
C ILE A 636 8.32 6.90 -14.26
N CYS A 637 9.04 8.01 -14.43
CA CYS A 637 9.26 8.68 -15.70
C CYS A 637 10.50 8.09 -16.39
N SER A 638 10.37 6.88 -16.91
CA SER A 638 11.49 6.04 -17.39
C SER A 638 12.34 6.65 -18.50
N ILE A 639 11.74 7.43 -19.40
CA ILE A 639 12.42 7.98 -20.59
C ILE A 639 12.38 9.50 -20.59
N ALA A 640 11.23 10.10 -20.26
CA ALA A 640 11.04 11.53 -20.31
C ALA A 640 9.88 11.98 -19.39
N PHE A 641 9.93 13.23 -18.97
CA PHE A 641 8.85 13.91 -18.25
C PHE A 641 8.74 15.38 -18.67
N VAL A 642 7.61 16.00 -18.38
CA VAL A 642 7.41 17.44 -18.57
C VAL A 642 7.37 18.12 -17.23
N LEU A 643 8.19 19.15 -17.09
CA LEU A 643 8.15 20.09 -15.97
C LEU A 643 7.15 21.18 -16.32
N ARG A 644 6.00 21.20 -15.63
CA ARG A 644 4.96 22.22 -15.77
C ARG A 644 5.12 23.26 -14.68
N LYS A 645 4.98 24.53 -15.05
CA LYS A 645 4.96 25.68 -14.14
C LYS A 645 3.54 26.21 -14.00
N ASN A 646 3.03 26.22 -12.78
CA ASN A 646 1.61 26.56 -12.52
C ASN A 646 1.32 28.08 -12.40
N ASN A 647 2.35 28.97 -12.41
CA ASN A 647 2.20 30.43 -12.34
C ASN A 647 3.35 31.21 -13.00
N SER A 648 3.05 32.30 -13.67
CA SER A 648 4.00 33.16 -14.38
C SER A 648 5.00 33.93 -13.48
N ASP A 649 4.67 34.15 -12.21
CA ASP A 649 5.50 34.94 -11.28
C ASP A 649 6.68 34.16 -10.67
N SER A 650 6.66 32.82 -10.74
CA SER A 650 7.73 31.97 -10.22
C SER A 650 8.99 31.91 -11.10
N ILE A 651 8.96 32.54 -12.29
CA ILE A 651 10.05 32.53 -13.27
C ILE A 651 11.33 33.21 -12.75
N ARG A 652 11.23 34.17 -11.81
CA ARG A 652 12.38 34.94 -11.36
C ARG A 652 13.27 34.23 -10.33
N THR A 653 12.70 33.39 -9.50
CA THR A 653 13.43 32.63 -8.45
C THR A 653 14.13 31.40 -9.03
N TYR A 654 13.52 30.73 -9.99
CA TYR A 654 14.02 29.49 -10.61
C TYR A 654 15.20 29.70 -11.60
N LYS A 655 15.44 30.91 -12.10
CA LYS A 655 16.56 31.20 -13.01
C LYS A 655 17.95 31.13 -12.36
N ARG A 656 18.06 31.02 -11.04
CA ARG A 656 19.34 31.07 -10.32
C ARG A 656 20.00 29.70 -10.05
N HIS A 657 19.32 28.58 -10.11
CA HIS A 657 19.94 27.29 -9.89
C HIS A 657 20.26 26.59 -11.23
N LYS A 658 21.49 26.07 -11.35
CA LYS A 658 21.93 25.27 -12.49
C LYS A 658 21.13 23.96 -12.50
N LYS A 659 19.99 23.94 -13.19
CA LYS A 659 19.02 22.83 -13.25
C LYS A 659 19.61 21.47 -13.69
N ASN A 660 20.77 21.47 -14.33
CA ASN A 660 21.39 20.27 -14.88
C ASN A 660 22.15 19.42 -13.85
N HIS A 661 22.12 19.80 -12.56
CA HIS A 661 22.89 19.14 -11.49
C HIS A 661 22.03 18.78 -10.27
N LEU A 662 20.70 18.74 -10.41
CA LEU A 662 19.83 18.29 -9.32
C LEU A 662 19.86 16.78 -9.23
N SER A 663 19.94 16.22 -8.01
CA SER A 663 19.75 14.80 -7.75
C SER A 663 18.30 14.40 -8.03
N THR A 664 18.02 13.11 -8.21
CA THR A 664 16.66 12.58 -8.38
C THR A 664 15.78 12.88 -7.19
N ARG A 665 16.33 12.84 -5.97
CA ARG A 665 15.66 13.25 -4.73
C ARG A 665 15.20 14.70 -4.81
N GLN A 666 16.10 15.62 -5.17
CA GLN A 666 15.77 17.04 -5.33
C GLN A 666 14.70 17.28 -6.40
N TRP A 667 14.71 16.51 -7.51
CA TRP A 667 13.63 16.55 -8.51
C TRP A 667 12.27 16.13 -7.94
N ASN A 668 12.24 15.06 -7.15
CA ASN A 668 11.00 14.59 -6.51
C ASN A 668 10.51 15.58 -5.44
N GLU A 669 11.40 16.14 -4.63
CA GLU A 669 11.10 17.18 -3.64
C GLU A 669 10.51 18.44 -4.27
N LEU A 670 11.06 18.90 -5.40
CA LEU A 670 10.50 20.03 -6.13
C LEU A 670 9.02 19.86 -6.50
N SER A 671 8.61 18.65 -6.83
CA SER A 671 7.23 18.34 -7.22
C SER A 671 6.28 18.20 -6.04
N THR A 672 6.80 18.03 -4.82
CA THR A 672 5.99 17.85 -3.59
C THR A 672 5.91 19.10 -2.74
N THR A 673 6.98 19.88 -2.66
CA THR A 673 7.08 21.07 -1.79
C THR A 673 6.61 22.35 -2.47
N ASP A 674 6.80 22.48 -3.79
CA ASP A 674 6.38 23.67 -4.53
C ASP A 674 5.10 23.39 -5.37
N SER A 675 3.95 23.84 -4.88
CA SER A 675 2.67 23.77 -5.62
C SER A 675 2.67 24.51 -6.98
N LYS A 676 3.75 25.24 -7.28
CA LYS A 676 3.94 26.00 -8.52
C LYS A 676 4.57 25.19 -9.64
N VAL A 677 5.10 23.99 -9.32
CA VAL A 677 5.79 23.13 -10.28
C VAL A 677 5.23 21.71 -10.19
N SER A 678 5.03 21.04 -11.32
CA SER A 678 4.59 19.66 -11.40
C SER A 678 5.43 18.87 -12.37
N ILE A 679 5.89 17.70 -11.98
CA ILE A 679 6.51 16.71 -12.86
C ILE A 679 5.39 15.83 -13.40
N LEU A 680 5.19 15.82 -14.72
CA LEU A 680 4.16 15.03 -15.37
C LEU A 680 4.78 13.99 -16.30
N CYS A 681 4.37 12.74 -16.19
CA CYS A 681 4.70 11.75 -17.21
C CYS A 681 4.08 12.15 -18.57
N THR A 682 4.61 11.64 -19.64
CA THR A 682 4.16 11.97 -21.02
C THR A 682 2.66 11.76 -21.23
N GLN A 683 2.09 10.74 -20.58
CA GLN A 683 0.66 10.42 -20.68
C GLN A 683 -0.20 11.45 -19.96
N ASP A 684 0.12 11.79 -18.71
CA ASP A 684 -0.69 12.70 -17.92
C ASP A 684 -0.56 14.14 -18.40
N TYR A 685 0.62 14.52 -18.92
CA TYR A 685 0.77 15.80 -19.60
C TYR A 685 -0.17 15.93 -20.80
N LEU A 686 -0.20 14.95 -21.70
CA LEU A 686 -1.08 14.97 -22.86
C LEU A 686 -2.57 14.97 -22.48
N LYS A 687 -2.96 14.24 -21.44
CA LYS A 687 -4.34 14.27 -20.89
C LYS A 687 -4.71 15.66 -20.38
N SER A 688 -3.81 16.31 -19.67
CA SER A 688 -4.07 17.64 -19.10
C SER A 688 -4.27 18.69 -20.19
N ILE A 689 -3.51 18.62 -21.30
CA ILE A 689 -3.73 19.52 -22.47
C ILE A 689 -5.06 19.24 -23.16
N GLN A 690 -5.46 18.00 -23.31
CA GLN A 690 -6.76 17.65 -23.87
C GLN A 690 -7.92 18.20 -23.05
N ASN A 691 -7.81 18.19 -21.74
CA ASN A 691 -8.82 18.75 -20.84
C ASN A 691 -8.90 20.29 -20.93
N LEU A 692 -7.76 20.97 -21.11
CA LEU A 692 -7.69 22.42 -21.31
C LEU A 692 -8.35 22.86 -22.63
N ASN A 693 -8.11 22.12 -23.73
CA ASN A 693 -8.74 22.44 -25.03
C ASN A 693 -10.27 22.27 -25.03
N ASN A 694 -10.83 21.57 -24.06
CA ASN A 694 -12.28 21.39 -23.86
C ASN A 694 -12.90 22.46 -22.93
N SER A 695 -12.10 23.30 -22.26
CA SER A 695 -12.53 24.43 -21.45
C SER A 695 -12.19 25.72 -22.20
N ASP A 696 -13.21 26.48 -22.61
CA ASP A 696 -13.06 27.71 -23.37
C ASP A 696 -12.13 28.73 -22.67
N GLY A 697 -10.95 28.95 -23.21
CA GLY A 697 -10.24 30.22 -23.05
C GLY A 697 -8.89 30.25 -22.35
N GLU A 698 -8.23 29.16 -22.01
CA GLU A 698 -6.83 29.22 -21.49
C GLU A 698 -5.80 28.88 -22.60
N GLU A 699 -4.89 29.83 -22.86
CA GLU A 699 -3.74 29.60 -23.77
C GLU A 699 -2.80 28.51 -23.23
N PRO A 700 -2.19 27.69 -24.11
CA PRO A 700 -1.24 26.65 -23.68
C PRO A 700 -0.04 27.28 -22.98
N TYR A 701 0.40 26.69 -21.89
CA TYR A 701 1.51 27.14 -21.03
C TYR A 701 2.81 27.25 -21.84
N ILE A 702 3.32 28.48 -22.04
CA ILE A 702 4.47 28.82 -22.88
C ILE A 702 5.82 28.38 -22.24
N ASP A 703 5.84 28.07 -20.93
CA ASP A 703 7.05 27.82 -20.15
C ASP A 703 7.27 26.36 -19.74
N ASP A 704 6.49 25.40 -20.24
CA ASP A 704 6.70 23.97 -20.00
C ASP A 704 8.03 23.51 -20.63
N GLU A 705 8.74 22.61 -19.96
CA GLU A 705 10.02 22.06 -20.41
C GLU A 705 9.98 20.53 -20.46
N LEU A 706 10.41 19.92 -21.56
CA LEU A 706 10.53 18.48 -21.71
C LEU A 706 11.94 18.03 -21.32
N TYR A 707 12.03 17.13 -20.37
CA TYR A 707 13.27 16.52 -19.90
C TYR A 707 13.34 15.05 -20.32
N PHE A 708 14.52 14.64 -20.78
CA PHE A 708 14.84 13.24 -21.04
C PHE A 708 15.71 12.68 -19.92
N THR A 709 15.31 11.56 -19.36
CA THR A 709 16.11 10.81 -18.37
C THR A 709 17.11 9.87 -19.05
N LYS A 710 16.90 9.56 -20.32
CA LYS A 710 17.73 8.64 -21.12
C LYS A 710 17.91 9.14 -22.54
N SER A 711 19.04 8.79 -23.14
CA SER A 711 19.35 9.08 -24.55
C SER A 711 18.54 8.17 -25.48
N LEU A 712 17.66 8.76 -26.29
CA LEU A 712 16.88 8.00 -27.28
C LEU A 712 17.79 7.32 -28.31
N LYS A 713 18.92 7.94 -28.66
CA LYS A 713 19.89 7.39 -29.60
C LYS A 713 20.53 6.10 -29.09
N ASP A 714 20.82 6.03 -27.78
CA ASP A 714 21.43 4.84 -27.19
C ASP A 714 20.43 3.70 -27.09
N ILE A 715 19.18 4.02 -26.74
CA ILE A 715 18.07 3.05 -26.73
C ILE A 715 17.85 2.48 -28.15
N ASP A 716 17.75 3.34 -29.17
CA ASP A 716 17.58 2.92 -30.57
C ASP A 716 18.74 2.03 -31.06
N SER A 717 19.97 2.37 -30.66
CA SER A 717 21.18 1.59 -31.00
C SER A 717 21.12 0.19 -30.38
N LEU A 718 20.77 0.09 -29.07
CA LEU A 718 20.64 -1.17 -28.37
C LEU A 718 19.54 -2.06 -29.00
N ILE A 719 18.35 -1.49 -29.21
CA ILE A 719 17.24 -2.21 -29.85
C ILE A 719 17.64 -2.78 -31.20
N LYS A 720 18.32 -1.99 -32.03
CA LYS A 720 18.78 -2.42 -33.34
C LYS A 720 19.81 -3.55 -33.26
N GLN A 721 20.79 -3.43 -32.37
CA GLN A 721 21.85 -4.45 -32.19
C GLN A 721 21.25 -5.78 -31.70
N VAL A 722 20.38 -5.74 -30.69
CA VAL A 722 19.71 -6.93 -30.17
C VAL A 722 18.79 -7.55 -31.21
N GLY A 723 18.01 -6.75 -31.94
CA GLY A 723 17.16 -7.25 -33.03
C GLY A 723 17.94 -8.06 -34.06
N VAL A 724 19.07 -7.52 -34.55
CA VAL A 724 19.97 -8.24 -35.51
C VAL A 724 20.53 -9.52 -34.89
N LYS A 725 20.83 -9.54 -33.58
CA LYS A 725 21.35 -10.73 -32.88
C LYS A 725 20.28 -11.81 -32.69
N LEU A 726 19.04 -11.42 -32.40
CA LEU A 726 17.90 -12.34 -32.24
C LEU A 726 17.44 -12.95 -33.58
N ASP A 727 17.66 -12.28 -34.70
CA ASP A 727 17.29 -12.77 -36.05
C ASP A 727 18.31 -13.75 -36.65
N ARG A 728 19.47 -13.89 -36.01
CA ARG A 728 20.52 -14.88 -36.37
C ARG A 728 20.25 -16.21 -35.65
#